data_33d11e609350b0a8a49b9cb9b8494e1e
#
_entry.id   33d11e609350b0a8a49b9cb9b8494e1e
#
_cell.length_a   1.000
_cell.length_b   1.000
_cell.length_c   1.000
_cell.angle_alpha   90.00
_cell.angle_beta   90.00
_cell.angle_gamma   90.00
#
_symmetry.space_group_name_H-M   'P 1'
#
loop_
_entity.id
_entity.type
_entity.pdbx_description
1 polymer ?
#
loop_
_entity_poly.entity_id
_entity_poly.type
_entity_poly.pdbx_seq_one_letter_code
_entity_poly.pdbx_strand_id
1 'polypeptide(L)'
;RKKQKDDAQAVEDTTEFYPVRLFRIAIASKKIERLTENEGEILEFAVDPTGRYIVYSIDPHPVDADARHQPRQYLLDLERNETVEIFAERYFDPERFVWTRDGSGFYASDEFSSDPENEGAGITKLYYFDVARRTYTEVPLGWAAGVGYGGYQVTEGGVHVQLAAGPRMEPRFYEKTADGWRAHPVSDARLRHSTSIRIGPDGHTIAFVYSRADSLPQYLVGTYRRGQLRNVRPFVRLNRYLEDYPIPRAEVIYWEGAEGDTVNGILYYPFNYRPGRRHPLMVVIHGGPSGVDLDAWRADWTVYPPLWAQRGAFVLRPNYHGSGHHGLEFVESIKGRYYELELPDIIKGIEHLVAQGLVDPDSLGVMGWSNGAILTIALTVEHPDRFKVAMPGAGDVNWISDYGNCAFGVRFDDSYFGGPPWERLDHYIAKSPLFRLHRVVTPTLIHFGDQDTAVPTEQGWQHYRALQQLGKAPVRFILYPGEPHGFRRPSHQKRKMEEDLAWADTYLFGRTSMAERLRRRVLPESAPLALRLRARRIARTADGRYGVEQNGVLLPEVVRLNDTLWVGRFEVTRAQFQAFKPDYPVPPGTENYPASGITADEARAYVAWLRHQTGRPYRLPTVAELEKLRQKAGASENTLAYWLGYTPNPDERRQLEDVLADFRPDELLLPVGSRPPGNAEDPDAPLLYDLDGNVAEWAVGEDGRLQPFGASAVTVRDPRTKEVSAPPPAFIGLRVVLPRR
;
A
#
# COMPACT_ATOMS: atom_id res chain seq x y z
N ARG A 1 4.58 -35.78 2.49
CA ARG A 1 5.45 -35.49 3.68
C ARG A 1 6.83 -36.11 3.58
N LYS A 2 7.06 -37.26 2.90
CA LYS A 2 8.38 -37.86 2.73
C LYS A 2 9.23 -37.14 1.67
N LYS A 3 8.63 -36.68 0.57
CA LYS A 3 9.28 -35.89 -0.50
C LYS A 3 9.73 -34.48 -0.05
N GLN A 4 9.10 -33.89 0.96
CA GLN A 4 9.48 -32.58 1.50
C GLN A 4 10.77 -32.57 2.34
N LYS A 5 11.35 -33.75 2.62
CA LYS A 5 12.58 -33.86 3.41
C LYS A 5 13.86 -34.02 2.58
N ASP A 6 13.71 -34.26 1.29
CA ASP A 6 14.84 -34.37 0.37
C ASP A 6 14.96 -33.06 -0.43
N ASP A 7 16.18 -32.53 -0.55
CA ASP A 7 16.48 -31.27 -1.31
C ASP A 7 16.20 -31.41 -2.83
N ALA A 8 15.54 -32.46 -3.27
CA ALA A 8 15.20 -32.77 -4.67
C ALA A 8 13.71 -32.60 -4.99
N GLN A 9 13.03 -31.65 -4.35
CA GLN A 9 11.62 -31.38 -4.62
C GLN A 9 11.43 -30.80 -6.01
N ALA A 10 10.71 -31.53 -6.89
CA ALA A 10 10.13 -31.01 -8.12
C ALA A 10 8.64 -30.72 -7.89
N VAL A 11 8.14 -29.65 -8.49
CA VAL A 11 6.72 -29.30 -8.51
C VAL A 11 6.19 -29.57 -9.90
N GLU A 12 5.18 -30.41 -10.01
CA GLU A 12 4.41 -30.63 -11.24
C GLU A 12 3.12 -29.78 -11.15
N ASP A 13 2.65 -29.28 -12.27
CA ASP A 13 1.47 -28.43 -12.34
C ASP A 13 0.18 -29.16 -11.87
N THR A 14 0.10 -30.44 -12.10
CA THR A 14 -0.98 -31.30 -11.58
C THR A 14 -0.87 -31.54 -10.07
N THR A 15 -0.74 -30.48 -9.32
CA THR A 15 -0.42 -30.52 -7.90
C THR A 15 -1.46 -31.24 -7.06
N GLU A 16 -0.98 -31.90 -6.00
CA GLU A 16 -1.81 -32.57 -4.99
C GLU A 16 -2.81 -31.58 -4.40
N PHE A 17 -4.05 -31.71 -4.77
CA PHE A 17 -5.17 -30.99 -4.24
C PHE A 17 -5.79 -31.80 -3.09
N TYR A 18 -6.13 -31.14 -1.99
CA TYR A 18 -6.80 -31.76 -0.87
C TYR A 18 -8.25 -31.28 -0.81
N PRO A 19 -9.25 -32.16 -1.00
CA PRO A 19 -10.64 -31.75 -0.98
C PRO A 19 -11.03 -31.12 0.36
N VAL A 20 -11.67 -29.95 0.30
CA VAL A 20 -12.27 -29.30 1.46
C VAL A 20 -13.69 -29.80 1.64
N ARG A 21 -14.01 -30.33 2.84
CA ARG A 21 -15.28 -30.98 3.16
C ARG A 21 -15.97 -30.38 4.37
N LEU A 22 -17.26 -30.51 4.46
CA LEU A 22 -18.03 -30.13 5.63
C LEU A 22 -18.00 -31.23 6.71
N PHE A 23 -17.80 -30.78 7.95
CA PHE A 23 -17.85 -31.64 9.12
C PHE A 23 -18.78 -31.02 10.18
N ARG A 24 -19.49 -31.86 10.90
CA ARG A 24 -20.24 -31.49 12.10
C ARG A 24 -19.50 -31.97 13.34
N ILE A 25 -19.37 -31.08 14.35
CA ILE A 25 -18.72 -31.40 15.62
C ILE A 25 -19.74 -31.21 16.75
N ALA A 26 -20.04 -32.28 17.47
CA ALA A 26 -20.87 -32.22 18.67
C ALA A 26 -20.05 -31.60 19.81
N ILE A 27 -20.43 -30.41 20.28
CA ILE A 27 -19.67 -29.65 21.30
C ILE A 27 -19.44 -30.44 22.58
N ALA A 28 -20.45 -31.11 23.06
CA ALA A 28 -20.41 -31.87 24.32
C ALA A 28 -19.56 -33.14 24.23
N SER A 29 -19.77 -33.97 23.21
CA SER A 29 -19.09 -35.26 23.03
C SER A 29 -17.79 -35.18 22.25
N LYS A 30 -17.49 -34.04 21.60
CA LYS A 30 -16.40 -33.86 20.65
C LYS A 30 -16.41 -34.84 19.47
N LYS A 31 -17.54 -35.52 19.24
CA LYS A 31 -17.68 -36.40 18.08
C LYS A 31 -17.69 -35.58 16.81
N ILE A 32 -16.84 -35.98 15.88
CA ILE A 32 -16.73 -35.39 14.54
C ILE A 32 -17.43 -36.32 13.57
N GLU A 33 -18.26 -35.77 12.72
CA GLU A 33 -18.99 -36.46 11.66
C GLU A 33 -18.76 -35.72 10.34
N ARG A 34 -18.36 -36.44 9.30
CA ARG A 34 -18.23 -35.90 7.96
C ARG A 34 -19.60 -35.83 7.30
N LEU A 35 -19.91 -34.68 6.70
CA LEU A 35 -21.22 -34.42 6.08
C LEU A 35 -21.18 -34.51 4.55
N THR A 36 -19.98 -34.35 3.93
CA THR A 36 -19.85 -34.36 2.46
C THR A 36 -18.72 -35.29 2.01
N GLU A 37 -18.90 -35.91 0.85
CA GLU A 37 -17.96 -36.84 0.22
C GLU A 37 -17.32 -36.29 -1.07
N ASN A 38 -17.42 -34.97 -1.29
CA ASN A 38 -16.91 -34.31 -2.48
C ASN A 38 -15.40 -34.51 -2.68
N GLU A 39 -14.96 -34.52 -3.92
CA GLU A 39 -13.56 -34.54 -4.31
C GLU A 39 -12.99 -33.14 -4.55
N GLY A 40 -13.83 -32.15 -4.85
CA GLY A 40 -13.47 -30.75 -5.04
C GLY A 40 -13.36 -29.93 -3.74
N GLU A 41 -13.16 -28.64 -3.88
CA GLU A 41 -13.10 -27.68 -2.76
C GLU A 41 -14.46 -27.06 -2.49
N ILE A 42 -14.91 -27.07 -1.22
CA ILE A 42 -16.06 -26.28 -0.82
C ILE A 42 -15.63 -24.82 -0.64
N LEU A 43 -16.18 -23.95 -1.47
CA LEU A 43 -15.89 -22.52 -1.48
C LEU A 43 -16.69 -21.76 -0.43
N GLU A 44 -18.00 -22.10 -0.32
CA GLU A 44 -18.95 -21.43 0.57
C GLU A 44 -19.98 -22.41 1.10
N PHE A 45 -20.53 -22.13 2.29
CA PHE A 45 -21.70 -22.80 2.80
C PHE A 45 -22.51 -21.92 3.75
N ALA A 46 -23.82 -22.19 3.84
CA ALA A 46 -24.71 -21.55 4.80
C ALA A 46 -25.69 -22.57 5.39
N VAL A 47 -25.83 -22.53 6.72
CA VAL A 47 -26.77 -23.41 7.47
C VAL A 47 -28.07 -22.66 7.67
N ASP A 48 -29.21 -23.31 7.43
CA ASP A 48 -30.54 -22.72 7.69
C ASP A 48 -30.79 -22.48 9.17
N PRO A 49 -31.69 -21.58 9.55
CA PRO A 49 -31.96 -21.26 10.96
C PRO A 49 -32.47 -22.45 11.84
N THR A 50 -33.03 -23.50 11.21
CA THR A 50 -33.48 -24.69 11.90
C THR A 50 -32.37 -25.72 12.14
N GLY A 51 -31.24 -25.57 11.40
CA GLY A 51 -30.15 -26.52 11.43
C GLY A 51 -30.41 -27.80 10.61
N ARG A 52 -31.46 -27.84 9.80
CA ARG A 52 -31.81 -28.98 8.96
C ARG A 52 -31.12 -28.98 7.60
N TYR A 53 -31.02 -27.80 6.97
CA TYR A 53 -30.50 -27.69 5.64
C TYR A 53 -29.14 -26.97 5.61
N ILE A 54 -28.25 -27.43 4.72
CA ILE A 54 -27.03 -26.72 4.39
C ILE A 54 -27.00 -26.52 2.87
N VAL A 55 -26.88 -25.25 2.44
CA VAL A 55 -26.53 -24.94 1.07
C VAL A 55 -25.02 -24.74 1.00
N TYR A 56 -24.38 -25.24 -0.05
CA TYR A 56 -22.94 -25.10 -0.24
C TYR A 56 -22.54 -25.14 -1.72
N SER A 57 -21.43 -24.52 -2.04
CA SER A 57 -20.82 -24.48 -3.38
C SER A 57 -19.53 -25.31 -3.41
N ILE A 58 -19.29 -26.06 -4.48
CA ILE A 58 -18.09 -26.88 -4.69
C ILE A 58 -17.43 -26.42 -5.98
N ASP A 59 -16.14 -26.08 -5.92
CA ASP A 59 -15.29 -26.07 -7.10
C ASP A 59 -14.79 -27.51 -7.37
N PRO A 60 -15.18 -28.13 -8.48
CA PRO A 60 -14.77 -29.50 -8.77
C PRO A 60 -13.32 -29.60 -9.24
N HIS A 61 -12.71 -28.51 -9.74
CA HIS A 61 -11.38 -28.46 -10.34
C HIS A 61 -10.60 -27.21 -9.94
N PRO A 62 -10.31 -27.00 -8.65
CA PRO A 62 -9.78 -25.74 -8.14
C PRO A 62 -8.35 -25.40 -8.61
N VAL A 63 -7.67 -26.34 -9.26
CA VAL A 63 -6.30 -26.15 -9.82
C VAL A 63 -6.30 -26.03 -11.34
N ASP A 64 -7.47 -26.12 -11.97
CA ASP A 64 -7.60 -25.98 -13.42
C ASP A 64 -7.77 -24.49 -13.78
N ALA A 65 -6.87 -23.99 -14.63
CA ALA A 65 -6.94 -22.64 -15.15
C ALA A 65 -8.02 -22.47 -16.25
N ASP A 66 -8.73 -23.54 -16.62
CA ASP A 66 -9.79 -23.47 -17.62
C ASP A 66 -10.98 -22.69 -17.07
N ALA A 67 -11.26 -21.54 -17.68
CA ALA A 67 -12.40 -20.66 -17.35
C ALA A 67 -13.77 -21.35 -17.43
N ARG A 68 -13.85 -22.54 -18.05
CA ARG A 68 -15.09 -23.29 -18.23
C ARG A 68 -15.49 -24.14 -17.03
N HIS A 69 -14.61 -24.31 -16.03
CA HIS A 69 -14.96 -24.97 -14.78
C HIS A 69 -15.75 -24.03 -13.87
N GLN A 70 -17.00 -24.37 -13.65
CA GLN A 70 -17.88 -23.58 -12.81
C GLN A 70 -18.16 -24.33 -11.50
N PRO A 71 -18.19 -23.63 -10.36
CA PRO A 71 -18.67 -24.18 -9.10
C PRO A 71 -20.08 -24.73 -9.24
N ARG A 72 -20.39 -25.78 -8.48
CA ARG A 72 -21.71 -26.41 -8.41
C ARG A 72 -22.29 -26.25 -7.03
N GLN A 73 -23.57 -25.95 -6.97
CA GLN A 73 -24.27 -25.68 -5.72
C GLN A 73 -25.15 -26.85 -5.34
N TYR A 74 -25.15 -27.17 -4.04
CA TYR A 74 -25.85 -28.31 -3.47
C TYR A 74 -26.67 -27.89 -2.24
N LEU A 75 -27.83 -28.54 -2.06
CA LEU A 75 -28.65 -28.49 -0.86
C LEU A 75 -28.58 -29.85 -0.16
N LEU A 76 -28.07 -29.88 1.07
CA LEU A 76 -28.02 -31.04 1.94
C LEU A 76 -29.15 -30.98 2.96
N ASP A 77 -30.03 -31.99 3.00
CA ASP A 77 -31.01 -32.21 4.04
C ASP A 77 -30.42 -33.16 5.10
N LEU A 78 -30.08 -32.63 6.27
CA LEU A 78 -29.46 -33.38 7.36
C LEU A 78 -30.39 -34.39 8.04
N GLU A 79 -31.71 -34.23 7.93
CA GLU A 79 -32.69 -35.21 8.50
C GLU A 79 -32.84 -36.43 7.58
N ARG A 80 -32.84 -36.19 6.27
CA ARG A 80 -32.98 -37.24 5.26
C ARG A 80 -31.64 -37.83 4.81
N ASN A 81 -30.54 -37.17 5.13
CA ASN A 81 -29.23 -37.46 4.63
C ASN A 81 -29.21 -37.48 3.07
N GLU A 82 -29.86 -36.51 2.47
CA GLU A 82 -30.04 -36.35 1.04
C GLU A 82 -29.35 -35.11 0.53
N THR A 83 -28.52 -35.23 -0.51
CA THR A 83 -27.90 -34.09 -1.21
C THR A 83 -28.51 -33.97 -2.59
N VAL A 84 -28.89 -32.76 -2.98
CA VAL A 84 -29.48 -32.46 -4.28
C VAL A 84 -28.69 -31.30 -4.88
N GLU A 85 -28.29 -31.45 -6.13
CA GLU A 85 -27.71 -30.35 -6.93
C GLU A 85 -28.82 -29.32 -7.23
N ILE A 86 -28.49 -28.05 -7.05
CA ILE A 86 -29.37 -26.90 -7.32
C ILE A 86 -28.63 -25.95 -8.24
N PHE A 87 -29.33 -25.08 -8.96
CA PHE A 87 -28.73 -24.17 -9.94
C PHE A 87 -27.88 -24.89 -11.01
N ALA A 88 -28.47 -25.94 -11.61
CA ALA A 88 -27.74 -26.84 -12.51
C ALA A 88 -27.52 -26.28 -13.94
N GLU A 89 -27.91 -25.04 -14.19
CA GLU A 89 -27.72 -24.38 -15.50
C GLU A 89 -26.25 -24.06 -15.74
N ARG A 90 -25.82 -24.24 -16.98
CA ARG A 90 -24.46 -23.88 -17.41
C ARG A 90 -24.24 -22.38 -17.27
N TYR A 91 -23.10 -21.97 -16.76
CA TYR A 91 -22.71 -20.55 -16.53
C TYR A 91 -23.58 -19.80 -15.50
N PHE A 92 -24.14 -20.54 -14.55
CA PHE A 92 -24.87 -19.96 -13.43
C PHE A 92 -24.25 -20.42 -12.12
N ASP A 93 -23.60 -19.46 -11.42
CA ASP A 93 -22.80 -19.73 -10.22
C ASP A 93 -23.22 -18.83 -9.04
N PRO A 94 -24.42 -19.03 -8.49
CA PRO A 94 -24.88 -18.24 -7.34
C PRO A 94 -24.05 -18.46 -6.10
N GLU A 95 -23.69 -17.34 -5.47
CA GLU A 95 -22.90 -17.26 -4.25
C GLU A 95 -23.58 -16.40 -3.17
N ARG A 96 -22.93 -16.27 -1.98
CA ARG A 96 -23.37 -15.43 -0.86
C ARG A 96 -24.75 -15.83 -0.31
N PHE A 97 -24.92 -17.10 -0.01
CA PHE A 97 -26.19 -17.66 0.48
C PHE A 97 -26.64 -17.04 1.81
N VAL A 98 -27.82 -16.42 1.82
CA VAL A 98 -28.41 -15.86 3.04
C VAL A 98 -29.82 -16.39 3.24
N TRP A 99 -30.02 -17.25 4.25
CA TRP A 99 -31.28 -17.87 4.56
C TRP A 99 -32.36 -16.88 5.02
N THR A 100 -33.62 -17.14 4.66
CA THR A 100 -34.76 -16.52 5.32
C THR A 100 -34.85 -17.00 6.75
N ARG A 101 -35.43 -16.20 7.62
CA ARG A 101 -35.49 -16.48 9.05
C ARG A 101 -36.33 -17.71 9.40
N ASP A 102 -37.33 -18.02 8.60
CA ASP A 102 -38.22 -19.18 8.73
C ASP A 102 -37.67 -20.46 8.08
N GLY A 103 -36.49 -20.35 7.43
CA GLY A 103 -35.88 -21.46 6.71
C GLY A 103 -36.64 -21.89 5.44
N SER A 104 -37.64 -21.14 5.00
CA SER A 104 -38.43 -21.47 3.80
C SER A 104 -37.64 -21.37 2.49
N GLY A 105 -36.53 -20.63 2.51
CA GLY A 105 -35.65 -20.45 1.37
C GLY A 105 -34.44 -19.60 1.70
N PHE A 106 -33.65 -19.29 0.71
CA PHE A 106 -32.50 -18.39 0.83
C PHE A 106 -32.33 -17.50 -0.39
N TYR A 107 -31.67 -16.41 -0.21
CA TYR A 107 -31.21 -15.54 -1.29
C TYR A 107 -29.78 -15.88 -1.66
N ALA A 108 -29.45 -15.73 -2.95
CA ALA A 108 -28.11 -15.85 -3.50
C ALA A 108 -27.90 -14.77 -4.56
N SER A 109 -26.66 -14.40 -4.83
CA SER A 109 -26.32 -13.46 -5.89
C SER A 109 -25.43 -14.13 -6.91
N ASP A 110 -25.53 -13.69 -8.18
CA ASP A 110 -24.73 -14.20 -9.27
C ASP A 110 -24.25 -13.02 -10.13
N GLU A 111 -23.05 -13.13 -10.68
CA GLU A 111 -22.53 -12.16 -11.63
C GLU A 111 -23.00 -12.50 -13.04
N PHE A 112 -23.85 -11.67 -13.59
CA PHE A 112 -24.42 -11.82 -14.92
C PHE A 112 -23.57 -11.07 -15.95
N SER A 113 -23.11 -11.78 -16.97
CA SER A 113 -22.49 -11.24 -18.19
C SER A 113 -23.35 -11.52 -19.41
N SER A 114 -23.27 -10.68 -20.45
CA SER A 114 -23.90 -10.94 -21.75
C SER A 114 -23.16 -12.02 -22.56
N ASP A 115 -21.88 -12.25 -22.24
CA ASP A 115 -21.05 -13.31 -22.78
C ASP A 115 -20.62 -14.28 -21.66
N PRO A 116 -21.41 -15.31 -21.37
CA PRO A 116 -21.13 -16.21 -20.28
C PRO A 116 -19.95 -17.17 -20.55
N GLU A 117 -19.43 -17.24 -21.77
CA GLU A 117 -18.20 -18.01 -22.05
C GLU A 117 -16.93 -17.23 -21.69
N ASN A 118 -16.98 -15.89 -21.82
CA ASN A 118 -15.89 -14.98 -21.53
C ASN A 118 -16.34 -13.88 -20.54
N GLU A 119 -16.64 -14.31 -19.35
CA GLU A 119 -17.39 -13.54 -18.36
C GLU A 119 -16.68 -12.29 -17.82
N GLY A 120 -15.40 -12.18 -17.86
CA GLY A 120 -14.53 -11.06 -17.46
C GLY A 120 -15.07 -10.03 -16.45
N ALA A 121 -16.24 -9.44 -16.72
CA ALA A 121 -16.95 -8.52 -15.83
C ALA A 121 -18.44 -8.49 -16.17
N GLY A 122 -19.27 -8.21 -15.16
CA GLY A 122 -20.72 -8.19 -15.30
C GLY A 122 -21.42 -7.33 -14.26
N ILE A 123 -22.72 -7.55 -14.08
CA ILE A 123 -23.54 -6.95 -13.03
C ILE A 123 -24.02 -8.03 -12.07
N THR A 124 -24.14 -7.73 -10.79
CA THR A 124 -24.65 -8.70 -9.81
C THR A 124 -26.17 -8.69 -9.80
N LYS A 125 -26.78 -9.86 -10.06
CA LYS A 125 -28.21 -10.13 -9.91
C LYS A 125 -28.51 -10.82 -8.60
N LEU A 126 -29.77 -10.79 -8.16
CA LEU A 126 -30.24 -11.41 -6.93
C LEU A 126 -31.29 -12.48 -7.22
N TYR A 127 -31.15 -13.63 -6.59
CA TYR A 127 -32.03 -14.78 -6.76
C TYR A 127 -32.60 -15.21 -5.40
N TYR A 128 -33.76 -15.87 -5.43
CA TYR A 128 -34.37 -16.51 -4.29
C TYR A 128 -34.63 -17.98 -4.59
N PHE A 129 -34.14 -18.87 -3.75
CA PHE A 129 -34.40 -20.31 -3.81
C PHE A 129 -35.48 -20.72 -2.80
N ASP A 130 -36.54 -21.37 -3.27
CA ASP A 130 -37.61 -21.95 -2.47
C ASP A 130 -37.29 -23.42 -2.15
N VAL A 131 -37.07 -23.73 -0.86
CA VAL A 131 -36.65 -25.09 -0.44
C VAL A 131 -37.75 -26.12 -0.66
N ALA A 132 -39.02 -25.76 -0.44
CA ALA A 132 -40.13 -26.69 -0.58
C ALA A 132 -40.41 -27.06 -2.06
N ARG A 133 -40.28 -26.09 -2.94
CA ARG A 133 -40.45 -26.26 -4.39
C ARG A 133 -39.20 -26.75 -5.08
N ARG A 134 -38.02 -26.58 -4.46
CA ARG A 134 -36.70 -26.84 -5.06
C ARG A 134 -36.51 -26.07 -6.40
N THR A 135 -36.97 -24.81 -6.42
CA THR A 135 -36.86 -23.92 -7.57
C THR A 135 -36.33 -22.56 -7.14
N TYR A 136 -35.70 -21.86 -8.07
CA TYR A 136 -35.29 -20.48 -7.83
C TYR A 136 -35.98 -19.49 -8.76
N THR A 137 -35.96 -18.23 -8.40
CA THR A 137 -36.54 -17.12 -9.17
C THR A 137 -35.65 -15.90 -9.04
N GLU A 138 -35.38 -15.20 -10.14
CA GLU A 138 -34.72 -13.90 -10.09
C GLU A 138 -35.59 -12.89 -9.34
N VAL A 139 -35.02 -12.15 -8.40
CA VAL A 139 -35.67 -11.04 -7.73
C VAL A 139 -35.71 -9.85 -8.68
N PRO A 140 -36.89 -9.37 -9.10
CA PRO A 140 -37.01 -8.30 -10.09
C PRO A 140 -36.60 -6.96 -9.46
N LEU A 141 -35.32 -6.64 -9.51
CA LEU A 141 -34.79 -5.42 -8.90
C LEU A 141 -35.31 -4.15 -9.56
N GLY A 142 -35.68 -4.21 -10.85
CA GLY A 142 -36.08 -3.02 -11.62
C GLY A 142 -34.97 -1.95 -11.67
N TRP A 143 -33.70 -2.41 -11.69
CA TRP A 143 -32.51 -1.57 -11.64
C TRP A 143 -31.40 -2.14 -12.52
N ALA A 144 -31.06 -1.42 -13.59
CA ALA A 144 -30.19 -1.92 -14.64
C ALA A 144 -28.74 -2.21 -14.19
N ALA A 145 -28.23 -1.51 -13.17
CA ALA A 145 -26.87 -1.69 -12.69
C ALA A 145 -26.72 -2.82 -11.65
N GLY A 146 -27.81 -3.49 -11.27
CA GLY A 146 -27.78 -4.64 -10.36
C GLY A 146 -27.50 -4.28 -8.89
N VAL A 147 -26.99 -5.27 -8.17
CA VAL A 147 -26.58 -5.14 -6.75
C VAL A 147 -25.19 -4.53 -6.67
N GLY A 148 -25.02 -3.52 -5.81
CA GLY A 148 -23.73 -2.86 -5.59
C GLY A 148 -22.95 -3.49 -4.45
N TYR A 149 -21.76 -2.94 -4.17
CA TYR A 149 -20.81 -3.44 -3.14
C TYR A 149 -21.40 -3.56 -1.73
N GLY A 150 -22.46 -2.81 -1.40
CA GLY A 150 -23.17 -2.96 -0.13
C GLY A 150 -23.93 -4.28 0.01
N GLY A 151 -24.10 -5.02 -1.10
CA GLY A 151 -24.76 -6.33 -1.13
C GLY A 151 -26.21 -6.29 -0.69
N TYR A 152 -26.66 -7.37 -0.07
CA TYR A 152 -28.02 -7.51 0.42
C TYR A 152 -28.07 -8.10 1.83
N GLN A 153 -29.16 -7.87 2.53
CA GLN A 153 -29.39 -8.37 3.89
C GLN A 153 -30.84 -8.86 4.02
N VAL A 154 -31.03 -10.09 4.47
CA VAL A 154 -32.37 -10.62 4.76
C VAL A 154 -32.89 -9.98 6.05
N THR A 155 -34.12 -9.51 6.00
CA THR A 155 -34.83 -8.85 7.10
C THR A 155 -36.23 -9.40 7.27
N GLU A 156 -36.98 -8.93 8.24
CA GLU A 156 -38.36 -9.35 8.43
C GLU A 156 -39.23 -8.99 7.21
N GLY A 157 -39.82 -9.99 6.57
CA GLY A 157 -40.72 -9.84 5.43
C GLY A 157 -40.08 -9.58 4.08
N GLY A 158 -38.73 -9.69 3.95
CA GLY A 158 -38.10 -9.50 2.66
C GLY A 158 -36.58 -9.30 2.72
N VAL A 159 -36.05 -8.56 1.78
CA VAL A 159 -34.60 -8.32 1.63
C VAL A 159 -34.32 -6.84 1.42
N HIS A 160 -33.35 -6.32 2.17
CA HIS A 160 -32.73 -5.02 1.91
C HIS A 160 -31.63 -5.21 0.88
N VAL A 161 -31.60 -4.39 -0.16
CA VAL A 161 -30.59 -4.45 -1.22
C VAL A 161 -29.95 -3.06 -1.40
N GLN A 162 -28.64 -3.03 -1.48
CA GLN A 162 -27.87 -1.87 -1.88
C GLN A 162 -27.63 -1.97 -3.39
N LEU A 163 -28.43 -1.26 -4.18
CA LEU A 163 -28.31 -1.24 -5.64
C LEU A 163 -27.11 -0.39 -6.07
N ALA A 164 -26.46 -0.80 -7.13
CA ALA A 164 -25.35 -0.08 -7.73
C ALA A 164 -25.84 1.23 -8.39
N ALA A 165 -25.22 2.36 -8.06
CA ALA A 165 -25.63 3.69 -8.57
C ALA A 165 -24.41 4.60 -8.80
N GLY A 166 -23.48 4.14 -9.66
CA GLY A 166 -22.21 4.81 -9.90
C GLY A 166 -21.39 4.94 -8.59
N PRO A 167 -20.97 6.15 -8.22
CA PRO A 167 -20.15 6.36 -7.02
C PRO A 167 -20.91 6.24 -5.69
N ARG A 168 -22.17 5.83 -5.72
CA ARG A 168 -23.05 5.66 -4.54
C ARG A 168 -23.87 4.40 -4.63
N MET A 169 -24.66 4.14 -3.57
CA MET A 169 -25.66 3.09 -3.53
C MET A 169 -27.07 3.69 -3.67
N GLU A 170 -28.01 2.92 -4.18
CA GLU A 170 -29.45 3.21 -4.07
C GLU A 170 -30.08 2.12 -3.19
N PRO A 171 -30.34 2.40 -1.90
CA PRO A 171 -30.88 1.41 -0.97
C PRO A 171 -32.38 1.18 -1.24
N ARG A 172 -32.79 -0.10 -1.35
CA ARG A 172 -34.20 -0.49 -1.47
C ARG A 172 -34.52 -1.67 -0.57
N PHE A 173 -35.77 -1.73 -0.14
CA PHE A 173 -36.35 -2.89 0.50
C PHE A 173 -37.29 -3.58 -0.45
N TYR A 174 -37.09 -4.88 -0.67
CA TYR A 174 -37.97 -5.73 -1.46
C TYR A 174 -38.78 -6.62 -0.53
N GLU A 175 -40.08 -6.28 -0.35
CA GLU A 175 -41.03 -7.05 0.42
C GLU A 175 -41.41 -8.32 -0.36
N LYS A 176 -41.24 -9.50 0.26
CA LYS A 176 -41.69 -10.74 -0.33
C LYS A 176 -43.19 -10.90 -0.12
N THR A 177 -43.95 -11.06 -1.19
CA THR A 177 -45.41 -11.24 -1.21
C THR A 177 -45.76 -12.62 -1.79
N ALA A 178 -47.06 -13.00 -1.77
CA ALA A 178 -47.49 -14.22 -2.41
C ALA A 178 -47.24 -14.24 -3.92
N ASP A 179 -47.29 -13.06 -4.56
CA ASP A 179 -47.18 -12.89 -6.00
C ASP A 179 -45.76 -12.44 -6.46
N GLY A 180 -44.76 -12.50 -5.58
CA GLY A 180 -43.37 -12.10 -5.88
C GLY A 180 -42.84 -11.04 -4.94
N TRP A 181 -42.18 -10.00 -5.47
CA TRP A 181 -41.55 -8.95 -4.69
C TRP A 181 -42.13 -7.57 -5.02
N ARG A 182 -42.25 -6.73 -3.98
CA ARG A 182 -42.65 -5.32 -4.10
C ARG A 182 -41.52 -4.45 -3.57
N ALA A 183 -40.97 -3.58 -4.42
CA ALA A 183 -39.93 -2.63 -4.06
C ALA A 183 -40.49 -1.46 -3.23
N HIS A 184 -39.78 -1.10 -2.16
CA HIS A 184 -40.04 0.08 -1.34
C HIS A 184 -38.77 0.93 -1.23
N PRO A 185 -38.89 2.27 -1.30
CA PRO A 185 -37.74 3.15 -1.07
C PRO A 185 -37.29 3.07 0.40
N VAL A 186 -36.00 3.25 0.64
CA VAL A 186 -35.45 3.38 1.97
C VAL A 186 -35.34 4.84 2.37
N SER A 187 -35.82 5.18 3.54
CA SER A 187 -36.00 6.58 3.96
C SER A 187 -34.75 7.36 4.32
N ASP A 188 -33.63 6.68 4.60
CA ASP A 188 -32.43 7.33 5.13
C ASP A 188 -31.32 7.44 4.06
N ALA A 189 -31.01 8.68 3.69
CA ALA A 189 -30.01 8.99 2.68
C ALA A 189 -28.57 8.55 3.10
N ARG A 190 -28.30 8.31 4.39
CA ARG A 190 -26.98 7.84 4.83
C ARG A 190 -26.65 6.47 4.27
N LEU A 191 -27.66 5.63 4.03
CA LEU A 191 -27.45 4.31 3.44
C LEU A 191 -26.97 4.37 1.96
N ARG A 192 -27.09 5.51 1.29
CA ARG A 192 -26.50 5.73 -0.03
C ARG A 192 -24.96 5.77 0.00
N HIS A 193 -24.39 6.02 1.18
CA HIS A 193 -22.96 6.11 1.43
C HIS A 193 -22.48 4.98 2.36
N SER A 194 -23.15 3.82 2.33
CA SER A 194 -22.81 2.67 3.17
C SER A 194 -22.52 1.45 2.31
N THR A 195 -21.32 0.93 2.43
CA THR A 195 -20.88 -0.34 1.80
C THR A 195 -20.89 -1.51 2.79
N SER A 196 -21.15 -1.25 4.08
CA SER A 196 -21.13 -2.26 5.13
C SER A 196 -22.40 -2.14 5.96
N ILE A 197 -23.32 -3.08 5.76
CA ILE A 197 -24.58 -3.18 6.47
C ILE A 197 -24.71 -4.57 7.05
N ARG A 198 -25.22 -4.67 8.28
CA ARG A 198 -25.60 -5.93 8.92
C ARG A 198 -26.95 -5.77 9.59
N ILE A 199 -27.83 -6.72 9.35
CA ILE A 199 -29.11 -6.84 10.06
C ILE A 199 -28.96 -7.95 11.11
N GLY A 200 -29.32 -7.64 12.34
CA GLY A 200 -29.19 -8.55 13.47
C GLY A 200 -30.12 -9.75 13.39
N PRO A 201 -29.89 -10.78 14.23
CA PRO A 201 -30.73 -11.98 14.27
C PRO A 201 -32.22 -11.71 14.61
N ASP A 202 -32.52 -10.55 15.19
CA ASP A 202 -33.90 -10.08 15.45
C ASP A 202 -34.62 -9.63 14.17
N GLY A 203 -33.88 -9.46 13.04
CA GLY A 203 -34.42 -9.06 11.73
C GLY A 203 -34.72 -7.57 11.60
N HIS A 204 -34.44 -6.78 12.63
CA HIS A 204 -34.74 -5.34 12.60
C HIS A 204 -33.69 -4.43 13.27
N THR A 205 -32.75 -4.96 14.03
CA THR A 205 -31.59 -4.18 14.45
C THR A 205 -30.62 -4.08 13.26
N ILE A 206 -30.28 -2.86 12.85
CA ILE A 206 -29.33 -2.60 11.78
C ILE A 206 -28.06 -1.95 12.34
N ALA A 207 -26.90 -2.42 11.93
CA ALA A 207 -25.63 -1.74 12.11
C ALA A 207 -25.03 -1.43 10.72
N PHE A 208 -24.51 -0.23 10.56
CA PHE A 208 -23.94 0.17 9.28
C PHE A 208 -22.82 1.21 9.44
N VAL A 209 -21.98 1.31 8.43
CA VAL A 209 -20.91 2.31 8.34
C VAL A 209 -21.35 3.39 7.37
N TYR A 210 -21.47 4.61 7.84
CA TYR A 210 -21.70 5.80 7.02
C TYR A 210 -20.37 6.51 6.76
N SER A 211 -20.07 6.80 5.51
CA SER A 211 -18.83 7.46 5.13
C SER A 211 -19.03 8.22 3.82
N ARG A 212 -18.43 9.40 3.70
CA ARG A 212 -18.28 10.13 2.44
C ARG A 212 -16.79 10.33 2.13
N ALA A 213 -16.48 10.67 0.90
CA ALA A 213 -15.09 10.93 0.50
C ALA A 213 -14.42 12.02 1.36
N ASP A 214 -15.19 12.99 1.86
CA ASP A 214 -14.77 14.09 2.71
C ASP A 214 -15.12 13.91 4.19
N SER A 215 -15.47 12.72 4.65
CA SER A 215 -15.78 12.49 6.06
C SER A 215 -15.36 11.09 6.53
N LEU A 216 -14.83 11.04 7.75
CA LEU A 216 -14.40 9.79 8.39
C LEU A 216 -15.58 8.82 8.59
N PRO A 217 -15.33 7.50 8.54
CA PRO A 217 -16.33 6.50 8.80
C PRO A 217 -16.99 6.63 10.18
N GLN A 218 -18.32 6.62 10.19
CA GLN A 218 -19.15 6.61 11.39
C GLN A 218 -19.87 5.28 11.52
N TYR A 219 -19.74 4.65 12.67
CA TYR A 219 -20.35 3.36 12.97
C TYR A 219 -21.68 3.60 13.68
N LEU A 220 -22.76 3.28 12.99
CA LEU A 220 -24.12 3.62 13.39
C LEU A 220 -24.94 2.34 13.65
N VAL A 221 -25.88 2.43 14.59
CA VAL A 221 -26.88 1.41 14.89
C VAL A 221 -28.25 2.04 14.92
N GLY A 222 -29.26 1.31 14.47
CA GLY A 222 -30.64 1.78 14.47
C GLY A 222 -31.64 0.62 14.41
N THR A 223 -32.91 0.96 14.22
CA THR A 223 -33.99 0.00 14.00
C THR A 223 -34.46 0.11 12.56
N TYR A 224 -34.49 -1.02 11.84
CA TYR A 224 -34.88 -1.10 10.44
C TYR A 224 -36.12 -1.98 10.27
N ARG A 225 -37.17 -1.45 9.65
CA ARG A 225 -38.38 -2.21 9.35
C ARG A 225 -38.95 -1.78 7.98
N ARG A 226 -39.03 -2.70 7.04
CA ARG A 226 -39.63 -2.48 5.70
C ARG A 226 -39.17 -1.17 5.03
N GLY A 227 -37.87 -0.93 4.96
CA GLY A 227 -37.30 0.28 4.39
C GLY A 227 -37.27 1.52 5.30
N GLN A 228 -37.87 1.43 6.50
CA GLN A 228 -37.89 2.54 7.45
C GLN A 228 -36.77 2.40 8.48
N LEU A 229 -35.83 3.34 8.49
CA LEU A 229 -34.75 3.44 9.44
C LEU A 229 -35.10 4.45 10.54
N ARG A 230 -35.00 4.05 11.82
CA ARG A 230 -35.34 4.87 12.99
C ARG A 230 -34.28 4.71 14.09
N ASN A 231 -34.29 5.65 15.06
CA ASN A 231 -33.46 5.63 16.26
C ASN A 231 -31.96 5.45 15.95
N VAL A 232 -31.50 6.07 14.88
CA VAL A 232 -30.08 5.96 14.47
C VAL A 232 -29.20 6.75 15.42
N ARG A 233 -28.19 6.07 15.95
CA ARG A 233 -27.19 6.67 16.85
C ARG A 233 -25.82 6.05 16.62
N PRO A 234 -24.74 6.76 16.94
CA PRO A 234 -23.43 6.17 17.00
C PRO A 234 -23.37 5.06 18.05
N PHE A 235 -22.71 3.95 17.73
CA PHE A 235 -22.51 2.88 18.72
C PHE A 235 -21.04 2.72 19.12
N VAL A 236 -20.09 3.10 18.24
CA VAL A 236 -18.66 3.17 18.54
C VAL A 236 -18.01 4.33 17.82
N ARG A 237 -17.00 4.93 18.42
CA ARG A 237 -16.14 5.94 17.81
C ARG A 237 -14.72 5.39 17.73
N LEU A 238 -14.32 4.96 16.55
CA LEU A 238 -12.96 4.52 16.27
C LEU A 238 -12.13 5.70 15.75
N ASN A 239 -10.80 5.58 15.90
CA ASN A 239 -9.84 6.50 15.32
C ASN A 239 -10.06 7.99 15.68
N ARG A 240 -10.48 8.29 16.92
CA ARG A 240 -10.73 9.67 17.38
C ARG A 240 -9.57 10.63 17.14
N TYR A 241 -8.34 10.13 17.16
CA TYR A 241 -7.15 10.94 16.90
C TYR A 241 -7.12 11.53 15.48
N LEU A 242 -7.88 10.97 14.53
CA LEU A 242 -8.00 11.52 13.19
C LEU A 242 -8.96 12.73 13.12
N GLU A 243 -9.86 12.89 14.12
CA GLU A 243 -10.81 14.00 14.17
C GLU A 243 -10.10 15.37 14.32
N ASP A 244 -8.86 15.37 14.84
CA ASP A 244 -8.02 16.56 15.00
C ASP A 244 -7.23 16.94 13.72
N TYR A 245 -7.30 16.12 12.68
CA TYR A 245 -6.62 16.39 11.42
C TYR A 245 -7.60 16.91 10.37
N PRO A 246 -7.17 17.87 9.55
CA PRO A 246 -8.01 18.37 8.46
C PRO A 246 -8.25 17.29 7.43
N ILE A 247 -9.50 17.21 6.97
CA ILE A 247 -9.93 16.32 5.88
C ILE A 247 -10.10 17.18 4.62
N PRO A 248 -9.59 16.75 3.45
CA PRO A 248 -9.78 17.53 2.23
C PRO A 248 -11.24 17.49 1.81
N ARG A 249 -11.76 18.64 1.37
CA ARG A 249 -13.06 18.68 0.68
C ARG A 249 -13.02 17.72 -0.51
N ALA A 250 -14.10 16.98 -0.72
CA ALA A 250 -14.27 16.14 -1.89
C ALA A 250 -15.70 16.26 -2.46
N GLU A 251 -15.83 16.01 -3.76
CA GLU A 251 -17.14 15.95 -4.43
C GLU A 251 -17.10 14.96 -5.60
N VAL A 252 -18.26 14.45 -5.96
CA VAL A 252 -18.46 13.71 -7.20
C VAL A 252 -18.58 14.69 -8.33
N ILE A 253 -17.77 14.54 -9.36
CA ILE A 253 -17.85 15.32 -10.59
C ILE A 253 -18.24 14.42 -11.76
N TYR A 254 -18.79 15.02 -12.82
CA TYR A 254 -19.23 14.35 -14.04
C TYR A 254 -18.66 15.08 -15.25
N TRP A 255 -18.30 14.34 -16.29
CA TRP A 255 -17.86 14.87 -17.58
C TRP A 255 -18.29 13.97 -18.72
N GLU A 256 -18.22 14.49 -19.95
CA GLU A 256 -18.42 13.70 -21.16
C GLU A 256 -17.17 12.86 -21.42
N GLY A 257 -17.31 11.55 -21.37
CA GLY A 257 -16.26 10.56 -21.64
C GLY A 257 -16.17 10.15 -23.11
N ALA A 258 -15.58 8.99 -23.34
CA ALA A 258 -15.54 8.36 -24.64
C ALA A 258 -16.96 8.15 -25.18
N GLU A 259 -17.12 8.19 -26.51
CA GLU A 259 -18.37 7.94 -27.23
C GLU A 259 -19.57 8.85 -26.81
N GLY A 260 -19.31 9.89 -25.99
CA GLY A 260 -20.31 10.81 -25.49
C GLY A 260 -21.00 10.37 -24.20
N ASP A 261 -20.56 9.29 -23.60
CA ASP A 261 -21.11 8.78 -22.36
C ASP A 261 -20.75 9.67 -21.16
N THR A 262 -21.62 9.65 -20.15
CA THR A 262 -21.35 10.37 -18.90
C THR A 262 -20.47 9.55 -18.00
N VAL A 263 -19.24 10.02 -17.81
CA VAL A 263 -18.26 9.48 -16.87
C VAL A 263 -18.26 10.29 -15.58
N ASN A 264 -17.88 9.70 -14.48
CA ASN A 264 -17.79 10.38 -13.19
C ASN A 264 -16.49 10.03 -12.44
N GLY A 265 -16.26 10.75 -11.37
CA GLY A 265 -15.12 10.48 -10.47
C GLY A 265 -15.21 11.28 -9.19
N ILE A 266 -14.32 10.98 -8.26
CA ILE A 266 -14.19 11.71 -7.00
C ILE A 266 -13.06 12.72 -7.12
N LEU A 267 -13.38 14.00 -6.95
CA LEU A 267 -12.41 15.09 -6.94
C LEU A 267 -12.16 15.55 -5.52
N TYR A 268 -10.90 15.46 -5.05
CA TYR A 268 -10.45 16.02 -3.79
C TYR A 268 -9.73 17.34 -4.03
N TYR A 269 -9.99 18.32 -3.17
CA TYR A 269 -9.42 19.65 -3.23
C TYR A 269 -8.14 19.77 -2.41
N PRO A 270 -7.12 20.52 -2.88
CA PRO A 270 -5.97 20.80 -2.06
C PRO A 270 -6.35 21.66 -0.84
N PHE A 271 -5.68 21.46 0.31
CA PHE A 271 -5.97 22.25 1.53
C PHE A 271 -5.73 23.75 1.37
N ASN A 272 -4.83 24.11 0.45
CA ASN A 272 -4.53 25.52 0.15
C ASN A 272 -5.26 26.02 -1.09
N TYR A 273 -6.37 25.38 -1.48
CA TYR A 273 -7.16 25.78 -2.63
C TYR A 273 -7.60 27.24 -2.52
N ARG A 274 -7.42 27.99 -3.61
CA ARG A 274 -7.91 29.35 -3.79
C ARG A 274 -8.56 29.46 -5.16
N PRO A 275 -9.79 30.00 -5.26
CA PRO A 275 -10.43 30.28 -6.54
C PRO A 275 -9.53 31.13 -7.45
N GLY A 276 -9.48 30.82 -8.73
CA GLY A 276 -8.68 31.54 -9.72
C GLY A 276 -7.19 31.17 -9.77
N ARG A 277 -6.73 30.26 -8.90
CA ARG A 277 -5.37 29.69 -8.96
C ARG A 277 -5.43 28.25 -9.46
N ARG A 278 -4.61 27.92 -10.46
CA ARG A 278 -4.39 26.55 -10.91
C ARG A 278 -3.48 25.80 -9.96
N HIS A 279 -3.74 24.52 -9.78
CA HIS A 279 -3.00 23.61 -8.90
C HIS A 279 -2.54 22.38 -9.67
N PRO A 280 -1.48 21.68 -9.22
CA PRO A 280 -1.15 20.36 -9.73
C PRO A 280 -2.31 19.37 -9.58
N LEU A 281 -2.34 18.34 -10.42
CA LEU A 281 -3.28 17.22 -10.33
C LEU A 281 -2.53 15.91 -10.14
N MET A 282 -3.02 15.06 -9.24
CA MET A 282 -2.69 13.65 -9.16
C MET A 282 -3.90 12.83 -9.58
N VAL A 283 -3.79 12.10 -10.67
CA VAL A 283 -4.79 11.12 -11.09
C VAL A 283 -4.48 9.79 -10.41
N VAL A 284 -5.44 9.24 -9.68
CA VAL A 284 -5.32 7.97 -8.96
C VAL A 284 -6.33 7.00 -9.54
N ILE A 285 -5.85 6.02 -10.30
CA ILE A 285 -6.67 5.11 -11.09
C ILE A 285 -6.89 3.82 -10.31
N HIS A 286 -8.16 3.39 -10.18
CA HIS A 286 -8.49 2.14 -9.50
C HIS A 286 -8.17 0.90 -10.35
N GLY A 287 -8.04 -0.25 -9.69
CA GLY A 287 -7.87 -1.56 -10.31
C GLY A 287 -9.20 -2.25 -10.66
N GLY A 288 -9.10 -3.46 -11.09
CA GLY A 288 -10.21 -4.31 -11.51
C GLY A 288 -9.92 -5.01 -12.83
N PRO A 289 -10.44 -4.52 -13.99
CA PRO A 289 -10.97 -3.19 -14.36
C PRO A 289 -12.34 -2.83 -13.78
N SER A 290 -13.17 -3.79 -13.41
CA SER A 290 -14.53 -3.58 -12.90
C SER A 290 -14.64 -3.00 -11.48
N GLY A 291 -13.55 -2.47 -10.93
CA GLY A 291 -13.59 -1.69 -9.70
C GLY A 291 -14.48 -0.44 -9.84
N VAL A 292 -14.77 0.22 -8.71
CA VAL A 292 -15.44 1.52 -8.70
C VAL A 292 -14.96 2.37 -7.55
N ASP A 293 -14.73 3.64 -7.81
CA ASP A 293 -14.39 4.63 -6.79
C ASP A 293 -15.68 5.27 -6.25
N LEU A 294 -15.99 4.93 -4.99
CA LEU A 294 -17.20 5.37 -4.31
C LEU A 294 -16.99 6.72 -3.60
N ASP A 295 -18.09 7.50 -3.47
CA ASP A 295 -18.18 8.66 -2.57
C ASP A 295 -18.19 8.16 -1.10
N ALA A 296 -17.05 7.61 -0.70
CA ALA A 296 -16.79 7.06 0.62
C ALA A 296 -15.33 7.35 1.01
N TRP A 297 -15.07 7.46 2.32
CA TRP A 297 -13.72 7.64 2.83
C TRP A 297 -12.83 6.47 2.40
N ARG A 298 -11.74 6.81 1.75
CA ARG A 298 -10.69 5.86 1.43
C ARG A 298 -9.33 6.51 1.67
N ALA A 299 -8.56 5.90 2.55
CA ALA A 299 -7.19 6.26 2.83
C ALA A 299 -6.45 4.99 3.23
N ASP A 300 -5.91 4.32 2.25
CA ASP A 300 -5.09 3.10 2.40
C ASP A 300 -3.76 3.29 1.67
N TRP A 301 -2.92 2.27 1.66
CA TRP A 301 -1.59 2.34 1.06
C TRP A 301 -1.59 2.44 -0.48
N THR A 302 -2.71 2.16 -1.15
CA THR A 302 -2.91 2.34 -2.59
C THR A 302 -3.53 3.69 -2.92
N VAL A 303 -4.41 4.20 -2.04
CA VAL A 303 -5.20 5.42 -2.26
C VAL A 303 -5.13 6.30 -1.01
N TYR A 304 -4.44 7.43 -1.10
CA TYR A 304 -4.23 8.36 0.04
C TYR A 304 -4.39 9.84 -0.37
N PRO A 305 -5.59 10.26 -0.81
CA PRO A 305 -5.85 11.62 -1.29
C PRO A 305 -5.46 12.73 -0.30
N PRO A 306 -5.61 12.57 1.03
CA PRO A 306 -5.23 13.61 1.98
C PRO A 306 -3.75 14.01 1.90
N LEU A 307 -2.85 13.06 1.58
CA LEU A 307 -1.41 13.35 1.48
C LEU A 307 -1.06 14.15 0.21
N TRP A 308 -1.79 13.95 -0.88
CA TRP A 308 -1.66 14.74 -2.09
C TRP A 308 -2.28 16.13 -1.93
N ALA A 309 -3.47 16.21 -1.32
CA ALA A 309 -4.15 17.46 -0.99
C ALA A 309 -3.28 18.36 -0.09
N GLN A 310 -2.56 17.76 0.87
CA GLN A 310 -1.61 18.45 1.74
C GLN A 310 -0.43 19.03 0.96
N ARG A 311 -0.05 18.40 -0.14
CA ARG A 311 1.00 18.89 -1.06
C ARG A 311 0.52 19.99 -2.01
N GLY A 312 -0.77 20.28 -1.99
CA GLY A 312 -1.38 21.32 -2.79
C GLY A 312 -1.87 20.84 -4.16
N ALA A 313 -2.05 19.54 -4.35
CA ALA A 313 -2.63 18.98 -5.57
C ALA A 313 -4.13 18.71 -5.42
N PHE A 314 -4.89 18.88 -6.50
CA PHE A 314 -6.15 18.16 -6.69
C PHE A 314 -5.86 16.66 -6.82
N VAL A 315 -6.84 15.83 -6.44
CA VAL A 315 -6.80 14.39 -6.71
C VAL A 315 -8.06 13.99 -7.45
N LEU A 316 -7.91 13.43 -8.64
CA LEU A 316 -9.01 12.86 -9.40
C LEU A 316 -8.95 11.34 -9.34
N ARG A 317 -10.06 10.71 -8.94
CA ARG A 317 -10.26 9.26 -8.97
C ARG A 317 -11.38 8.96 -9.96
N PRO A 318 -11.06 8.65 -11.24
CA PRO A 318 -12.06 8.46 -12.28
C PRO A 318 -12.69 7.06 -12.23
N ASN A 319 -13.99 6.96 -12.54
CA ASN A 319 -14.71 5.73 -12.88
C ASN A 319 -14.84 5.66 -14.39
N TYR A 320 -13.84 5.13 -15.05
CA TYR A 320 -13.72 5.00 -16.51
C TYR A 320 -14.58 3.85 -17.05
N HIS A 321 -14.80 3.76 -18.35
CA HIS A 321 -15.46 2.62 -19.00
C HIS A 321 -14.83 1.30 -18.54
N GLY A 322 -15.64 0.30 -18.29
CA GLY A 322 -15.23 -0.94 -17.62
C GLY A 322 -15.44 -0.92 -16.10
N SER A 323 -15.65 0.25 -15.47
CA SER A 323 -15.96 0.33 -14.04
C SER A 323 -17.32 -0.27 -13.71
N GLY A 324 -17.43 -0.97 -12.58
CA GLY A 324 -18.68 -1.47 -12.04
C GLY A 324 -19.66 -0.37 -11.63
N HIS A 325 -20.87 -0.75 -11.22
CA HIS A 325 -21.94 0.15 -10.75
C HIS A 325 -22.57 1.08 -11.81
N HIS A 326 -22.20 0.97 -13.08
CA HIS A 326 -22.71 1.81 -14.16
C HIS A 326 -23.64 1.06 -15.12
N GLY A 327 -23.88 -0.22 -14.89
CA GLY A 327 -24.70 -1.09 -15.74
C GLY A 327 -23.88 -2.00 -16.64
N LEU A 328 -24.57 -2.98 -17.25
CA LEU A 328 -23.93 -4.05 -18.00
C LEU A 328 -23.16 -3.52 -19.22
N GLU A 329 -23.78 -2.66 -20.01
CA GLU A 329 -23.19 -2.10 -21.22
C GLU A 329 -21.89 -1.35 -20.91
N PHE A 330 -21.86 -0.57 -19.83
CA PHE A 330 -20.69 0.19 -19.43
C PHE A 330 -19.54 -0.70 -18.92
N VAL A 331 -19.84 -1.72 -18.09
CA VAL A 331 -18.81 -2.59 -17.53
C VAL A 331 -18.20 -3.52 -18.59
N GLU A 332 -18.99 -3.97 -19.58
CA GLU A 332 -18.54 -4.83 -20.67
C GLU A 332 -17.93 -4.07 -21.86
N SER A 333 -18.08 -2.75 -21.93
CA SER A 333 -17.69 -1.93 -23.08
C SER A 333 -16.24 -2.06 -23.51
N ILE A 334 -15.35 -2.43 -22.58
CA ILE A 334 -13.92 -2.57 -22.84
C ILE A 334 -13.50 -3.96 -23.32
N LYS A 335 -14.40 -4.96 -23.33
CA LYS A 335 -14.11 -6.28 -23.89
C LYS A 335 -13.75 -6.17 -25.37
N GLY A 336 -12.60 -6.70 -25.77
CA GLY A 336 -12.03 -6.56 -27.11
C GLY A 336 -11.52 -5.17 -27.48
N ARG A 337 -11.72 -4.16 -26.63
CA ARG A 337 -11.41 -2.74 -26.88
C ARG A 337 -10.52 -2.12 -25.79
N TYR A 338 -9.77 -2.91 -25.04
CA TYR A 338 -8.94 -2.50 -23.92
C TYR A 338 -8.09 -1.27 -24.26
N TYR A 339 -8.09 -0.22 -23.41
CA TYR A 339 -7.51 1.12 -23.57
C TYR A 339 -8.27 2.10 -24.50
N GLU A 340 -9.21 1.63 -25.31
CA GLU A 340 -9.83 2.49 -26.33
C GLU A 340 -10.83 3.48 -25.75
N LEU A 341 -11.47 3.15 -24.62
CA LEU A 341 -12.42 3.99 -23.92
C LEU A 341 -11.87 4.57 -22.63
N GLU A 342 -11.13 3.78 -21.87
CA GLU A 342 -10.62 4.12 -20.54
C GLU A 342 -9.64 5.30 -20.60
N LEU A 343 -8.68 5.28 -21.55
CA LEU A 343 -7.70 6.37 -21.66
C LEU A 343 -8.35 7.70 -22.09
N PRO A 344 -9.24 7.76 -23.10
CA PRO A 344 -10.01 8.97 -23.41
C PRO A 344 -10.83 9.47 -22.23
N ASP A 345 -11.49 8.62 -21.45
CA ASP A 345 -12.25 9.02 -20.28
C ASP A 345 -11.40 9.78 -19.28
N ILE A 346 -10.22 9.22 -18.95
CA ILE A 346 -9.30 9.81 -18.00
C ILE A 346 -8.76 11.14 -18.52
N ILE A 347 -8.36 11.20 -19.80
CA ILE A 347 -7.84 12.43 -20.42
C ILE A 347 -8.91 13.52 -20.46
N LYS A 348 -10.14 13.19 -20.88
CA LYS A 348 -11.25 14.16 -20.88
C LYS A 348 -11.59 14.66 -19.47
N GLY A 349 -11.48 13.81 -18.44
CA GLY A 349 -11.64 14.23 -17.06
C GLY A 349 -10.56 15.23 -16.62
N ILE A 350 -9.31 15.03 -17.03
CA ILE A 350 -8.23 16.01 -16.81
C ILE A 350 -8.55 17.33 -17.54
N GLU A 351 -8.93 17.25 -18.81
CA GLU A 351 -9.22 18.41 -19.63
C GLU A 351 -10.44 19.21 -19.12
N HIS A 352 -11.45 18.52 -18.60
CA HIS A 352 -12.58 19.14 -17.91
C HIS A 352 -12.12 20.03 -16.75
N LEU A 353 -11.20 19.54 -15.90
CA LEU A 353 -10.66 20.31 -14.79
C LEU A 353 -9.73 21.46 -15.23
N VAL A 354 -8.95 21.26 -16.30
CA VAL A 354 -8.13 22.30 -16.92
C VAL A 354 -8.99 23.43 -17.50
N ALA A 355 -10.07 23.08 -18.20
CA ALA A 355 -11.00 24.04 -18.79
C ALA A 355 -11.73 24.88 -17.71
N GLN A 356 -12.00 24.30 -16.54
CA GLN A 356 -12.53 25.02 -15.38
C GLN A 356 -11.51 25.94 -14.68
N GLY A 357 -10.24 25.93 -15.11
CA GLY A 357 -9.17 26.72 -14.50
C GLY A 357 -8.69 26.21 -13.14
N LEU A 358 -9.04 25.00 -12.77
CA LEU A 358 -8.64 24.35 -11.49
C LEU A 358 -7.24 23.77 -11.55
N VAL A 359 -6.93 23.09 -12.66
CA VAL A 359 -5.70 22.31 -12.84
C VAL A 359 -4.74 23.00 -13.79
N ASP A 360 -3.46 22.94 -13.44
CA ASP A 360 -2.35 23.34 -14.29
C ASP A 360 -2.02 22.19 -15.25
N PRO A 361 -2.19 22.39 -16.60
CA PRO A 361 -1.97 21.34 -17.58
C PRO A 361 -0.51 20.86 -17.64
N ASP A 362 0.44 21.64 -17.13
CA ASP A 362 1.87 21.32 -17.09
C ASP A 362 2.30 20.64 -15.78
N SER A 363 1.36 20.37 -14.87
CA SER A 363 1.62 19.83 -13.53
C SER A 363 0.73 18.62 -13.22
N LEU A 364 0.85 17.58 -14.04
CA LEU A 364 0.03 16.36 -13.95
C LEU A 364 0.87 15.16 -13.47
N GLY A 365 0.37 14.43 -12.50
CA GLY A 365 0.87 13.14 -12.05
C GLY A 365 -0.18 12.05 -12.23
N VAL A 366 0.26 10.81 -12.44
CA VAL A 366 -0.61 9.65 -12.58
C VAL A 366 -0.08 8.47 -11.78
N MET A 367 -0.99 7.75 -11.12
CA MET A 367 -0.67 6.54 -10.37
C MET A 367 -1.84 5.57 -10.33
N GLY A 368 -1.55 4.32 -10.08
CA GLY A 368 -2.55 3.29 -9.88
C GLY A 368 -1.94 1.98 -9.40
N TRP A 369 -2.80 1.04 -9.05
CA TRP A 369 -2.44 -0.31 -8.65
C TRP A 369 -3.20 -1.32 -9.49
N SER A 370 -2.55 -2.47 -9.88
CA SER A 370 -3.20 -3.49 -10.70
C SER A 370 -3.65 -2.89 -12.04
N ASN A 371 -4.90 -3.09 -12.47
CA ASN A 371 -5.44 -2.45 -13.66
C ASN A 371 -5.21 -0.93 -13.70
N GLY A 372 -5.27 -0.26 -12.54
CA GLY A 372 -4.95 1.18 -12.47
C GLY A 372 -3.50 1.50 -12.83
N ALA A 373 -2.55 0.59 -12.54
CA ALA A 373 -1.17 0.70 -12.98
C ALA A 373 -1.02 0.41 -14.48
N ILE A 374 -1.77 -0.55 -15.00
CA ILE A 374 -1.82 -0.86 -16.44
C ILE A 374 -2.24 0.38 -17.22
N LEU A 375 -3.32 1.03 -16.81
CA LEU A 375 -3.78 2.29 -17.44
C LEU A 375 -2.78 3.44 -17.20
N THR A 376 -2.13 3.50 -16.04
CA THR A 376 -1.03 4.46 -15.78
C THR A 376 0.10 4.30 -16.81
N ILE A 377 0.53 3.07 -17.06
CA ILE A 377 1.58 2.75 -18.05
C ILE A 377 1.09 3.13 -19.45
N ALA A 378 -0.10 2.69 -19.83
CA ALA A 378 -0.68 2.98 -21.15
C ALA A 378 -0.81 4.50 -21.40
N LEU A 379 -1.22 5.28 -20.40
CA LEU A 379 -1.27 6.75 -20.49
C LEU A 379 0.11 7.36 -20.76
N THR A 380 1.18 6.86 -20.14
CA THR A 380 2.53 7.38 -20.40
C THR A 380 3.07 7.00 -21.78
N VAL A 381 2.58 5.92 -22.36
CA VAL A 381 2.91 5.48 -23.73
C VAL A 381 2.13 6.29 -24.76
N GLU A 382 0.83 6.47 -24.57
CA GLU A 382 -0.03 7.16 -25.54
C GLU A 382 0.09 8.70 -25.45
N HIS A 383 0.39 9.23 -24.26
CA HIS A 383 0.52 10.66 -23.98
C HIS A 383 1.87 10.98 -23.33
N PRO A 384 3.02 10.75 -24.02
CA PRO A 384 4.35 10.76 -23.42
C PRO A 384 4.74 12.09 -22.77
N ASP A 385 4.25 13.23 -23.29
CA ASP A 385 4.60 14.57 -22.80
C ASP A 385 3.60 15.11 -21.75
N ARG A 386 2.55 14.35 -21.45
CA ARG A 386 1.45 14.86 -20.64
C ARG A 386 1.72 14.83 -19.14
N PHE A 387 2.45 13.85 -18.64
CA PHE A 387 2.64 13.62 -17.21
C PHE A 387 4.08 13.92 -16.77
N LYS A 388 4.22 14.65 -15.66
CA LYS A 388 5.50 14.94 -15.01
C LYS A 388 6.01 13.76 -14.17
N VAL A 389 5.13 12.85 -13.77
CA VAL A 389 5.45 11.72 -12.91
C VAL A 389 4.44 10.59 -13.10
N ALA A 390 4.93 9.35 -13.10
CA ALA A 390 4.12 8.15 -13.10
C ALA A 390 4.57 7.20 -11.99
N MET A 391 3.60 6.58 -11.30
CA MET A 391 3.86 5.65 -10.19
C MET A 391 2.96 4.41 -10.31
N PRO A 392 3.21 3.54 -11.32
CA PRO A 392 2.49 2.28 -11.48
C PRO A 392 2.95 1.26 -10.45
N GLY A 393 2.01 0.58 -9.79
CA GLY A 393 2.28 -0.56 -8.91
C GLY A 393 1.55 -1.82 -9.40
N ALA A 394 2.27 -2.91 -9.59
CA ALA A 394 1.75 -4.21 -10.05
C ALA A 394 0.91 -4.07 -11.34
N GLY A 395 1.51 -3.56 -12.42
CA GLY A 395 0.86 -3.36 -13.72
C GLY A 395 1.53 -4.12 -14.85
N ASP A 396 0.72 -4.70 -15.74
CA ASP A 396 1.17 -5.47 -16.88
C ASP A 396 1.69 -4.58 -18.00
N VAL A 397 2.72 -5.06 -18.66
CA VAL A 397 3.31 -4.43 -19.85
C VAL A 397 3.32 -5.37 -21.06
N ASN A 398 3.18 -6.67 -20.83
CA ASN A 398 3.29 -7.70 -21.86
C ASN A 398 2.23 -8.79 -21.66
N TRP A 399 1.11 -8.62 -22.31
CA TRP A 399 -0.03 -9.53 -22.23
C TRP A 399 0.26 -10.94 -22.73
N ILE A 400 1.24 -11.10 -23.63
CA ILE A 400 1.66 -12.44 -24.10
C ILE A 400 2.26 -13.25 -22.95
N SER A 401 3.10 -12.64 -22.11
CA SER A 401 3.69 -13.33 -20.96
C SER A 401 2.72 -13.39 -19.77
N ASP A 402 1.81 -12.44 -19.65
CA ASP A 402 0.78 -12.46 -18.62
C ASP A 402 -0.12 -13.68 -18.74
N TYR A 403 -0.61 -13.98 -19.93
CA TYR A 403 -1.48 -15.12 -20.23
C TYR A 403 -1.04 -16.43 -19.57
N GLY A 404 0.27 -16.72 -19.60
CA GLY A 404 0.81 -17.97 -19.06
C GLY A 404 1.34 -17.89 -17.63
N ASN A 405 1.56 -16.71 -17.08
CA ASN A 405 2.19 -16.51 -15.78
C ASN A 405 1.23 -15.97 -14.70
N CYS A 406 0.15 -15.31 -15.10
CA CYS A 406 -0.89 -14.85 -14.21
C CYS A 406 -1.75 -16.02 -13.69
N ALA A 407 -2.10 -16.00 -12.41
CA ALA A 407 -2.92 -17.04 -11.78
C ALA A 407 -4.32 -17.20 -12.40
N PHE A 408 -4.82 -16.17 -13.07
CA PHE A 408 -6.12 -16.15 -13.76
C PHE A 408 -6.01 -15.61 -15.20
N GLY A 409 -4.79 -15.61 -15.78
CA GLY A 409 -4.49 -15.00 -17.07
C GLY A 409 -5.34 -15.55 -18.20
N VAL A 410 -5.50 -16.85 -18.31
CA VAL A 410 -6.35 -17.48 -19.33
C VAL A 410 -7.77 -16.92 -19.31
N ARG A 411 -8.41 -16.91 -18.12
CA ARG A 411 -9.79 -16.43 -17.98
C ARG A 411 -9.90 -14.92 -18.25
N PHE A 412 -8.97 -14.13 -17.74
CA PHE A 412 -8.95 -12.69 -17.89
C PHE A 412 -8.68 -12.29 -19.34
N ASP A 413 -7.61 -12.82 -19.91
CA ASP A 413 -7.16 -12.44 -21.24
C ASP A 413 -8.14 -12.89 -22.34
N ASP A 414 -8.66 -14.11 -22.25
CA ASP A 414 -9.68 -14.57 -23.20
C ASP A 414 -10.91 -13.67 -23.18
N SER A 415 -11.32 -13.20 -21.98
CA SER A 415 -12.46 -12.28 -21.83
C SER A 415 -12.22 -10.90 -22.43
N TYR A 416 -11.01 -10.33 -22.26
CA TYR A 416 -10.73 -8.97 -22.70
C TYR A 416 -10.06 -8.89 -24.07
N PHE A 417 -9.40 -9.96 -24.56
CA PHE A 417 -8.72 -9.97 -25.85
C PHE A 417 -9.35 -10.93 -26.86
N GLY A 418 -10.37 -11.70 -26.44
CA GLY A 418 -11.19 -12.56 -27.32
C GLY A 418 -10.48 -13.83 -27.78
N GLY A 419 -9.66 -14.43 -26.93
CA GLY A 419 -8.98 -15.68 -27.14
C GLY A 419 -7.47 -15.63 -26.89
N PRO A 420 -6.78 -16.79 -26.95
CA PRO A 420 -5.39 -16.94 -26.54
C PRO A 420 -4.38 -16.23 -27.48
N PRO A 421 -3.15 -15.93 -27.01
CA PRO A 421 -2.16 -15.18 -27.78
C PRO A 421 -1.70 -15.88 -29.07
N TRP A 422 -1.71 -17.22 -29.16
CA TRP A 422 -1.37 -17.92 -30.40
C TRP A 422 -2.43 -17.82 -31.51
N GLU A 423 -3.66 -17.43 -31.17
CA GLU A 423 -4.74 -17.16 -32.13
C GLU A 423 -4.89 -15.65 -32.43
N ARG A 424 -4.48 -14.80 -31.48
CA ARG A 424 -4.70 -13.34 -31.51
C ARG A 424 -3.40 -12.54 -31.37
N LEU A 425 -2.27 -13.06 -31.84
CA LEU A 425 -0.94 -12.51 -31.59
C LEU A 425 -0.81 -11.02 -31.90
N ASP A 426 -1.29 -10.56 -33.05
CA ASP A 426 -1.22 -9.15 -33.43
C ASP A 426 -1.99 -8.24 -32.47
N HIS A 427 -3.11 -8.72 -31.95
CA HIS A 427 -3.90 -8.00 -30.94
C HIS A 427 -3.15 -7.90 -29.61
N TYR A 428 -2.57 -9.00 -29.13
CA TYR A 428 -1.74 -9.01 -27.91
C TYR A 428 -0.54 -8.07 -28.03
N ILE A 429 0.16 -8.06 -29.17
CA ILE A 429 1.26 -7.12 -29.42
C ILE A 429 0.76 -5.68 -29.40
N ALA A 430 -0.34 -5.39 -30.09
CA ALA A 430 -0.89 -4.05 -30.15
C ALA A 430 -1.34 -3.50 -28.79
N LYS A 431 -1.86 -4.40 -27.90
CA LYS A 431 -2.31 -4.03 -26.55
C LYS A 431 -1.19 -4.09 -25.50
N SER A 432 -0.01 -4.65 -25.79
CA SER A 432 1.11 -4.70 -24.86
C SER A 432 1.95 -3.42 -24.89
N PRO A 433 1.94 -2.61 -23.82
CA PRO A 433 2.72 -1.37 -23.73
C PRO A 433 4.20 -1.58 -23.95
N LEU A 434 4.75 -2.76 -23.60
CA LEU A 434 6.17 -3.13 -23.74
C LEU A 434 6.75 -2.75 -25.10
N PHE A 435 6.02 -3.02 -26.18
CA PHE A 435 6.49 -2.78 -27.55
C PHE A 435 6.52 -1.30 -27.95
N ARG A 436 5.97 -0.43 -27.09
CA ARG A 436 5.90 1.03 -27.31
C ARG A 436 6.53 1.87 -26.19
N LEU A 437 7.20 1.24 -25.21
CA LEU A 437 7.86 1.95 -24.10
C LEU A 437 8.95 2.94 -24.57
N HIS A 438 9.43 2.79 -25.81
CA HIS A 438 10.35 3.76 -26.40
C HIS A 438 9.77 5.18 -26.55
N ARG A 439 8.47 5.35 -26.41
CA ARG A 439 7.80 6.66 -26.40
C ARG A 439 7.84 7.35 -25.04
N VAL A 440 8.02 6.61 -23.95
CA VAL A 440 7.94 7.13 -22.59
C VAL A 440 9.09 8.06 -22.26
N VAL A 441 8.77 9.28 -21.81
CA VAL A 441 9.71 10.28 -21.28
C VAL A 441 9.35 10.71 -19.84
N THR A 442 8.33 10.10 -19.26
CA THR A 442 7.84 10.40 -17.92
C THR A 442 8.71 9.72 -16.86
N PRO A 443 9.24 10.44 -15.86
CA PRO A 443 9.88 9.83 -14.69
C PRO A 443 8.96 8.81 -14.01
N THR A 444 9.41 7.55 -13.93
CA THR A 444 8.56 6.41 -13.54
C THR A 444 9.10 5.69 -12.30
N LEU A 445 8.25 5.48 -11.29
CA LEU A 445 8.53 4.69 -10.11
C LEU A 445 7.63 3.45 -10.07
N ILE A 446 8.23 2.27 -10.18
CA ILE A 446 7.55 0.98 -10.31
C ILE A 446 7.58 0.25 -8.97
N HIS A 447 6.44 -0.35 -8.54
CA HIS A 447 6.33 -1.14 -7.32
C HIS A 447 5.78 -2.52 -7.59
N PHE A 448 6.37 -3.56 -6.98
CA PHE A 448 5.88 -4.95 -7.04
C PHE A 448 6.14 -5.72 -5.76
N GLY A 449 5.26 -6.66 -5.41
CA GLY A 449 5.58 -7.76 -4.50
C GLY A 449 6.36 -8.86 -5.24
N ASP A 450 7.27 -9.57 -4.57
CA ASP A 450 8.02 -10.67 -5.20
C ASP A 450 7.25 -12.00 -5.24
N GLN A 451 6.07 -12.05 -4.59
CA GLN A 451 5.15 -13.17 -4.57
C GLN A 451 3.81 -12.81 -5.25
N ASP A 452 3.84 -11.84 -6.15
CA ASP A 452 2.66 -11.44 -6.91
C ASP A 452 2.39 -12.46 -8.02
N THR A 453 1.24 -13.13 -7.95
CA THR A 453 0.76 -14.09 -8.93
C THR A 453 -0.45 -13.58 -9.71
N ALA A 454 -1.03 -12.46 -9.28
CA ALA A 454 -2.15 -11.83 -9.97
C ALA A 454 -1.68 -10.92 -11.13
N VAL A 455 -0.61 -10.13 -10.86
CA VAL A 455 0.19 -9.49 -11.90
C VAL A 455 1.61 -9.97 -11.67
N PRO A 456 2.11 -10.88 -12.50
CA PRO A 456 3.38 -11.55 -12.28
C PRO A 456 4.55 -10.58 -12.17
N THR A 457 5.44 -10.81 -11.20
CA THR A 457 6.55 -9.89 -10.88
C THR A 457 7.48 -9.61 -12.06
N GLU A 458 7.59 -10.53 -13.03
CA GLU A 458 8.41 -10.33 -14.22
C GLU A 458 7.88 -9.19 -15.11
N GLN A 459 6.60 -8.81 -15.03
CA GLN A 459 6.05 -7.64 -15.72
C GLN A 459 6.76 -6.35 -15.25
N GLY A 460 7.00 -6.25 -13.93
CA GLY A 460 7.78 -5.16 -13.36
C GLY A 460 9.23 -5.12 -13.84
N TRP A 461 9.87 -6.29 -13.96
CA TRP A 461 11.22 -6.40 -14.50
C TRP A 461 11.30 -6.02 -15.99
N GLN A 462 10.32 -6.46 -16.80
CA GLN A 462 10.24 -6.11 -18.22
C GLN A 462 10.08 -4.58 -18.36
N HIS A 463 9.17 -3.97 -17.60
CA HIS A 463 8.95 -2.52 -17.61
C HIS A 463 10.21 -1.75 -17.21
N TYR A 464 10.80 -2.09 -16.06
CA TYR A 464 11.99 -1.42 -15.54
C TYR A 464 13.17 -1.50 -16.49
N ARG A 465 13.51 -2.70 -16.97
CA ARG A 465 14.67 -2.91 -17.86
C ARG A 465 14.52 -2.21 -19.19
N ALA A 466 13.32 -2.20 -19.76
CA ALA A 466 13.07 -1.48 -21.00
C ALA A 466 13.28 0.03 -20.81
N LEU A 467 12.70 0.65 -19.79
CA LEU A 467 12.88 2.09 -19.53
C LEU A 467 14.33 2.44 -19.15
N GLN A 468 14.97 1.60 -18.34
CA GLN A 468 16.37 1.78 -17.95
C GLN A 468 17.31 1.76 -19.17
N GLN A 469 17.12 0.80 -20.07
CA GLN A 469 17.95 0.68 -21.28
C GLN A 469 17.69 1.81 -22.28
N LEU A 470 16.46 2.27 -22.39
CA LEU A 470 16.09 3.41 -23.23
C LEU A 470 16.67 4.74 -22.71
N GLY A 471 16.84 4.90 -21.41
CA GLY A 471 17.52 6.03 -20.78
C GLY A 471 16.89 7.40 -21.02
N LYS A 472 15.62 7.48 -21.43
CA LYS A 472 14.93 8.74 -21.76
C LYS A 472 14.41 9.50 -20.55
N ALA A 473 14.12 8.79 -19.47
CA ALA A 473 13.60 9.35 -18.21
C ALA A 473 14.16 8.59 -17.00
N PRO A 474 14.23 9.23 -15.84
CA PRO A 474 14.53 8.53 -14.60
C PRO A 474 13.54 7.41 -14.34
N VAL A 475 14.05 6.22 -14.00
CA VAL A 475 13.21 5.06 -13.61
C VAL A 475 13.77 4.43 -12.35
N ARG A 476 12.87 4.03 -11.44
CA ARG A 476 13.20 3.20 -10.28
C ARG A 476 12.22 2.05 -10.18
N PHE A 477 12.72 0.91 -9.72
CA PHE A 477 11.91 -0.27 -9.42
C PHE A 477 12.14 -0.68 -7.98
N ILE A 478 11.06 -0.83 -7.22
CA ILE A 478 11.09 -1.27 -5.83
C ILE A 478 10.34 -2.59 -5.73
N LEU A 479 11.08 -3.61 -5.35
CA LEU A 479 10.57 -4.95 -5.11
C LEU A 479 10.41 -5.18 -3.59
N TYR A 480 9.25 -5.69 -3.16
CA TYR A 480 8.91 -5.91 -1.77
C TYR A 480 8.93 -7.40 -1.43
N PRO A 481 9.94 -7.87 -0.67
CA PRO A 481 10.13 -9.30 -0.39
C PRO A 481 8.99 -9.91 0.42
N GLY A 482 8.46 -11.04 -0.07
CA GLY A 482 7.38 -11.80 0.55
C GLY A 482 6.01 -11.15 0.47
N GLU A 483 5.83 -10.15 -0.40
CA GLU A 483 4.53 -9.52 -0.62
C GLU A 483 3.85 -10.08 -1.86
N PRO A 484 2.57 -10.46 -1.73
CA PRO A 484 1.70 -10.79 -2.85
C PRO A 484 1.15 -9.52 -3.52
N HIS A 485 0.19 -9.66 -4.43
CA HIS A 485 -0.48 -8.57 -5.13
C HIS A 485 -0.99 -7.45 -4.21
N GLY A 486 -1.58 -7.80 -3.08
CA GLY A 486 -1.97 -6.85 -2.02
C GLY A 486 -0.97 -6.90 -0.88
N PHE A 487 -0.19 -5.84 -0.65
CA PHE A 487 0.81 -5.79 0.43
C PHE A 487 0.18 -6.04 1.80
N ARG A 488 0.74 -7.00 2.54
CA ARG A 488 0.26 -7.41 3.86
C ARG A 488 1.00 -6.75 5.01
N ARG A 489 2.28 -6.40 4.83
CA ARG A 489 3.12 -5.81 5.88
C ARG A 489 2.94 -4.30 5.95
N PRO A 490 2.50 -3.73 7.08
CA PRO A 490 2.32 -2.28 7.23
C PRO A 490 3.60 -1.48 6.96
N SER A 491 4.78 -2.05 7.24
CA SER A 491 6.07 -1.43 6.93
C SER A 491 6.31 -1.25 5.43
N HIS A 492 5.91 -2.23 4.61
CA HIS A 492 6.00 -2.16 3.16
C HIS A 492 4.96 -1.20 2.58
N GLN A 493 3.72 -1.26 3.07
CA GLN A 493 2.66 -0.31 2.71
C GLN A 493 3.11 1.13 2.97
N LYS A 494 3.65 1.40 4.15
CA LYS A 494 4.19 2.70 4.52
C LYS A 494 5.35 3.11 3.60
N ARG A 495 6.31 2.19 3.36
CA ARG A 495 7.46 2.45 2.48
C ARG A 495 7.02 2.83 1.08
N LYS A 496 6.03 2.12 0.50
CA LYS A 496 5.47 2.43 -0.82
C LYS A 496 4.93 3.86 -0.86
N MET A 497 4.12 4.25 0.12
CA MET A 497 3.56 5.60 0.20
C MET A 497 4.66 6.67 0.33
N GLU A 498 5.68 6.45 1.17
CA GLU A 498 6.81 7.36 1.35
C GLU A 498 7.62 7.56 0.06
N GLU A 499 7.85 6.48 -0.70
CA GLU A 499 8.56 6.55 -1.98
C GLU A 499 7.77 7.29 -3.05
N ASP A 500 6.47 7.04 -3.17
CA ASP A 500 5.60 7.77 -4.09
C ASP A 500 5.59 9.27 -3.80
N LEU A 501 5.39 9.63 -2.53
CA LEU A 501 5.39 11.03 -2.11
C LEU A 501 6.73 11.71 -2.40
N ALA A 502 7.82 10.99 -2.17
CA ALA A 502 9.16 11.49 -2.44
C ALA A 502 9.45 11.62 -3.94
N TRP A 503 8.96 10.69 -4.78
CA TRP A 503 9.09 10.74 -6.22
C TRP A 503 8.31 11.91 -6.81
N ALA A 504 7.06 12.09 -6.39
CA ALA A 504 6.24 13.22 -6.79
C ALA A 504 6.77 14.57 -6.26
N ASP A 505 7.30 14.63 -5.03
CA ASP A 505 7.96 15.83 -4.51
C ASP A 505 9.10 16.26 -5.45
N THR A 506 9.82 15.30 -6.06
CA THR A 506 10.91 15.61 -7.01
C THR A 506 10.38 16.10 -8.36
N TYR A 507 9.52 15.33 -8.99
CA TYR A 507 9.22 15.50 -10.41
C TYR A 507 7.93 16.28 -10.68
N LEU A 508 6.95 16.28 -9.75
CA LEU A 508 5.70 17.01 -9.89
C LEU A 508 5.75 18.36 -9.17
N PHE A 509 6.26 18.38 -7.93
CA PHE A 509 6.20 19.57 -7.09
C PHE A 509 7.47 20.42 -7.11
N GLY A 510 8.54 19.95 -7.75
CA GLY A 510 9.81 20.68 -7.84
C GLY A 510 10.46 20.97 -6.48
N ARG A 511 10.14 20.15 -5.45
CA ARG A 511 10.52 20.41 -4.06
C ARG A 511 11.84 19.81 -3.63
N THR A 512 12.72 19.35 -4.54
CA THR A 512 13.82 18.53 -4.09
C THR A 512 15.22 19.00 -4.40
N SER A 513 16.03 18.96 -3.33
CA SER A 513 17.33 18.27 -3.38
C SER A 513 17.25 16.97 -2.54
N MET A 514 18.00 15.93 -2.88
CA MET A 514 18.13 14.70 -2.06
C MET A 514 18.56 15.04 -0.63
N ALA A 515 19.35 16.10 -0.45
CA ALA A 515 19.73 16.66 0.84
C ALA A 515 18.53 17.15 1.66
N GLU A 516 17.47 17.68 1.03
CA GLU A 516 16.26 18.12 1.72
C GLU A 516 15.35 16.97 2.16
N ARG A 517 15.35 15.84 1.42
CA ARG A 517 14.73 14.58 1.86
C ARG A 517 15.42 14.02 3.10
N LEU A 518 16.73 14.08 3.15
CA LEU A 518 17.54 13.61 4.28
C LEU A 518 17.36 14.50 5.51
N ARG A 519 17.15 15.82 5.32
CA ARG A 519 16.86 16.77 6.41
C ARG A 519 15.50 16.54 7.11
N ARG A 520 14.48 16.03 6.39
CA ARG A 520 13.14 15.78 6.95
C ARG A 520 13.01 14.47 7.73
N ARG A 521 14.00 13.57 7.67
CA ARG A 521 14.01 12.30 8.42
C ARG A 521 14.51 12.44 9.88
N VAL A 522 14.26 13.56 10.51
CA VAL A 522 14.35 13.65 11.97
C VAL A 522 13.13 12.94 12.54
N LEU A 523 13.30 11.75 13.06
CA LEU A 523 12.28 10.86 13.64
C LEU A 523 10.96 10.86 12.84
N PRO A 524 10.52 9.74 12.29
CA PRO A 524 9.23 9.68 11.60
C PRO A 524 8.15 10.20 12.54
N GLU A 525 7.16 10.93 12.02
CA GLU A 525 6.00 11.40 12.81
C GLU A 525 5.27 10.24 13.51
N SER A 526 5.46 9.01 13.03
CA SER A 526 5.02 7.75 13.65
C SER A 526 5.84 7.32 14.87
N ALA A 527 6.97 7.99 15.19
CA ALA A 527 7.70 7.66 16.40
C ALA A 527 6.83 7.89 17.66
N PRO A 528 6.93 7.01 18.68
CA PRO A 528 6.16 7.16 19.91
C PRO A 528 6.26 8.58 20.47
N LEU A 529 5.14 9.16 20.92
CA LEU A 529 5.09 10.53 21.42
C LEU A 529 6.14 10.78 22.51
N ALA A 530 6.37 9.81 23.40
CA ALA A 530 7.40 9.88 24.42
C ALA A 530 8.80 10.11 23.84
N LEU A 531 9.15 9.40 22.76
CA LEU A 531 10.43 9.55 22.07
C LEU A 531 10.55 10.93 21.41
N ARG A 532 9.47 11.41 20.78
CA ARG A 532 9.42 12.75 20.17
C ARG A 532 9.58 13.85 21.19
N LEU A 533 8.98 13.73 22.38
CA LEU A 533 9.14 14.69 23.48
C LEU A 533 10.54 14.65 24.05
N ARG A 534 11.16 13.46 24.17
CA ARG A 534 12.56 13.32 24.58
C ARG A 534 13.51 13.97 23.57
N ALA A 535 13.28 13.78 22.28
CA ALA A 535 14.06 14.40 21.21
C ALA A 535 13.97 15.94 21.19
N ARG A 536 12.84 16.53 21.63
CA ARG A 536 12.72 18.00 21.78
C ARG A 536 13.64 18.59 22.84
N ARG A 537 14.16 17.78 23.76
CA ARG A 537 15.10 18.22 24.82
C ARG A 537 16.56 18.22 24.37
N ILE A 538 16.84 17.80 23.13
CA ILE A 538 18.19 17.84 22.55
C ILE A 538 18.61 19.31 22.38
N ALA A 539 19.79 19.64 22.85
CA ALA A 539 20.30 20.99 22.79
C ALA A 539 20.54 21.46 21.35
N ARG A 540 19.98 22.63 21.02
CA ARG A 540 20.09 23.27 19.70
C ARG A 540 20.21 24.77 19.84
N THR A 541 20.94 25.38 18.93
CA THR A 541 20.93 26.84 18.74
C THR A 541 19.62 27.30 18.09
N ALA A 542 19.38 28.59 18.06
CA ALA A 542 18.19 29.21 17.45
C ALA A 542 18.08 28.92 15.95
N ASP A 543 19.19 28.75 15.24
CA ASP A 543 19.28 28.42 13.83
C ASP A 543 19.27 26.89 13.56
N GLY A 544 19.09 26.06 14.62
CA GLY A 544 18.88 24.61 14.52
C GLY A 544 20.14 23.76 14.52
N ARG A 545 21.33 24.33 14.74
CA ARG A 545 22.58 23.55 14.90
C ARG A 545 22.59 22.79 16.23
N TYR A 546 22.97 21.52 16.20
CA TYR A 546 23.05 20.71 17.42
C TYR A 546 24.23 21.13 18.29
N GLY A 547 24.03 21.19 19.58
CA GLY A 547 25.05 21.50 20.58
C GLY A 547 24.63 22.56 21.59
N VAL A 548 25.57 22.89 22.47
CA VAL A 548 25.40 23.90 23.51
C VAL A 548 26.27 25.08 23.18
N GLU A 549 25.67 26.28 23.06
CA GLU A 549 26.41 27.49 22.83
C GLU A 549 26.92 28.06 24.19
N GLN A 550 28.23 28.22 24.30
CA GLN A 550 28.87 28.76 25.48
C GLN A 550 29.94 29.78 25.06
N ASN A 551 29.81 31.01 25.54
CA ASN A 551 30.73 32.14 25.21
C ASN A 551 30.92 32.33 23.69
N GLY A 552 29.84 32.16 22.92
CA GLY A 552 29.87 32.29 21.45
C GLY A 552 30.49 31.11 20.71
N VAL A 553 30.78 30.02 21.41
CA VAL A 553 31.35 28.80 20.82
C VAL A 553 30.34 27.66 20.90
N LEU A 554 30.11 26.97 19.79
CA LEU A 554 29.23 25.81 19.71
C LEU A 554 29.97 24.54 20.17
N LEU A 555 29.54 23.98 21.29
CA LEU A 555 30.14 22.80 21.92
C LEU A 555 29.27 21.56 21.76
N PRO A 556 29.86 20.33 21.71
CA PRO A 556 29.09 19.10 21.72
C PRO A 556 28.25 18.93 22.99
N GLU A 557 26.99 18.54 22.83
CA GLU A 557 26.16 18.13 23.96
C GLU A 557 26.64 16.78 24.48
N VAL A 558 27.00 16.71 25.77
CA VAL A 558 27.36 15.45 26.44
C VAL A 558 26.26 15.04 27.41
N VAL A 559 25.94 13.75 27.40
CA VAL A 559 24.90 13.14 28.25
C VAL A 559 25.49 12.08 29.17
N ARG A 560 24.87 11.88 30.33
CA ARG A 560 25.33 10.93 31.32
C ARG A 560 25.14 9.50 30.81
N LEU A 561 26.25 8.77 30.64
CA LEU A 561 26.20 7.36 30.26
C LEU A 561 26.10 6.47 31.52
N ASN A 562 26.89 6.78 32.56
CA ASN A 562 26.89 6.13 33.85
C ASN A 562 27.42 7.09 34.92
N ASP A 563 27.73 6.57 36.13
CA ASP A 563 28.19 7.39 37.26
C ASP A 563 29.55 8.04 37.06
N THR A 564 30.36 7.54 36.16
CA THR A 564 31.75 7.98 35.96
C THR A 564 31.99 8.64 34.60
N LEU A 565 31.07 8.51 33.65
CA LEU A 565 31.30 8.94 32.27
C LEU A 565 30.08 9.61 31.63
N TRP A 566 30.35 10.74 30.98
CA TRP A 566 29.47 11.40 30.08
C TRP A 566 29.96 11.23 28.65
N VAL A 567 29.06 11.12 27.65
CA VAL A 567 29.42 10.89 26.26
C VAL A 567 28.70 11.87 25.36
N GLY A 568 29.31 12.26 24.25
CA GLY A 568 28.69 13.07 23.21
C GLY A 568 27.41 12.37 22.71
N ARG A 569 26.28 13.09 22.75
CA ARG A 569 25.01 12.58 22.24
C ARG A 569 25.10 12.13 20.79
N PHE A 570 25.86 12.88 20.03
CA PHE A 570 26.17 12.69 18.62
C PHE A 570 27.68 12.58 18.40
N GLU A 571 28.06 12.19 17.21
CA GLU A 571 29.38 12.51 16.64
C GLU A 571 29.55 14.03 16.64
N VAL A 572 30.78 14.53 16.69
CA VAL A 572 31.07 15.96 16.57
C VAL A 572 30.63 16.45 15.21
N THR A 573 29.80 17.49 15.18
CA THR A 573 29.28 18.03 13.92
C THR A 573 30.30 18.94 13.21
N ARG A 574 30.10 19.16 11.92
CA ARG A 574 30.92 20.07 11.12
C ARG A 574 30.94 21.49 11.72
N ALA A 575 29.78 22.01 12.15
CA ALA A 575 29.70 23.32 12.78
C ALA A 575 30.49 23.36 14.11
N GLN A 576 30.48 22.30 14.89
CA GLN A 576 31.28 22.21 16.13
C GLN A 576 32.79 22.11 15.85
N PHE A 577 33.17 21.38 14.81
CA PHE A 577 34.56 21.24 14.41
C PHE A 577 35.10 22.53 13.78
N GLN A 578 34.28 23.23 12.99
CA GLN A 578 34.63 24.52 12.42
C GLN A 578 34.88 25.60 13.49
N ALA A 579 34.21 25.52 14.63
CA ALA A 579 34.48 26.42 15.77
C ALA A 579 35.93 26.25 16.30
N PHE A 580 36.53 25.09 16.15
CA PHE A 580 37.94 24.81 16.45
C PHE A 580 38.86 25.15 15.27
N LYS A 581 38.47 24.78 14.05
CA LYS A 581 39.26 24.94 12.84
C LYS A 581 38.44 25.76 11.81
N PRO A 582 38.56 27.10 11.80
CA PRO A 582 37.70 27.98 10.99
C PRO A 582 37.73 27.74 9.47
N ASP A 583 38.83 27.17 8.98
CA ASP A 583 39.01 26.80 7.57
C ASP A 583 38.47 25.41 7.21
N TYR A 584 37.89 24.68 8.19
CA TYR A 584 37.25 23.40 7.92
C TYR A 584 35.98 23.59 7.05
N PRO A 585 35.87 22.87 5.92
CA PRO A 585 34.78 23.10 4.97
C PRO A 585 33.43 22.67 5.52
N VAL A 586 32.48 23.61 5.55
CA VAL A 586 31.07 23.36 5.92
C VAL A 586 30.17 23.87 4.80
N PRO A 587 29.85 23.06 3.81
CA PRO A 587 28.90 23.45 2.78
C PRO A 587 27.57 23.89 3.40
N PRO A 588 26.89 24.90 2.85
CA PRO A 588 25.62 25.39 3.37
C PRO A 588 24.60 24.25 3.55
N GLY A 589 24.03 24.15 4.76
CA GLY A 589 23.05 23.13 5.15
C GLY A 589 23.65 21.79 5.56
N THR A 590 24.98 21.69 5.70
CA THR A 590 25.64 20.50 6.23
C THR A 590 26.20 20.72 7.63
N GLU A 591 25.80 21.77 8.32
CA GLU A 591 26.27 22.17 9.65
C GLU A 591 26.10 21.07 10.70
N ASN A 592 25.00 20.29 10.60
CA ASN A 592 24.69 19.16 11.48
C ASN A 592 25.18 17.80 10.95
N TYR A 593 25.94 17.75 9.87
CA TYR A 593 26.61 16.53 9.44
C TYR A 593 27.79 16.23 10.34
N PRO A 594 28.22 14.97 10.51
CA PRO A 594 29.41 14.67 11.28
C PRO A 594 30.65 15.30 10.61
N ALA A 595 31.55 15.80 11.41
CA ALA A 595 32.87 16.16 10.94
C ALA A 595 33.57 14.88 10.48
N SER A 596 34.08 14.88 9.27
CA SER A 596 34.70 13.73 8.61
C SER A 596 36.02 14.11 7.92
N GLY A 597 36.83 13.12 7.60
CA GLY A 597 38.18 13.35 7.09
C GLY A 597 39.14 13.87 8.16
N ILE A 598 38.86 13.58 9.42
CA ILE A 598 39.63 14.07 10.57
C ILE A 598 40.83 13.17 10.80
N THR A 599 42.02 13.75 10.88
CA THR A 599 43.25 13.04 11.21
C THR A 599 43.34 12.78 12.72
N ALA A 600 44.18 11.80 13.16
CA ALA A 600 44.42 11.51 14.56
C ALA A 600 44.92 12.74 15.33
N ASP A 601 45.77 13.54 14.73
CA ASP A 601 46.36 14.73 15.36
C ASP A 601 45.31 15.85 15.49
N GLU A 602 44.44 16.02 14.51
CA GLU A 602 43.30 16.97 14.60
C GLU A 602 42.31 16.53 15.68
N ALA A 603 42.03 15.24 15.83
CA ALA A 603 41.16 14.73 16.89
C ALA A 603 41.75 15.00 18.28
N ARG A 604 43.10 14.81 18.47
CA ARG A 604 43.79 15.18 19.71
C ARG A 604 43.73 16.70 19.96
N ALA A 605 44.01 17.48 18.95
CA ALA A 605 44.00 18.95 19.06
C ALA A 605 42.59 19.47 19.38
N TYR A 606 41.54 18.90 18.81
CA TYR A 606 40.16 19.28 19.08
C TYR A 606 39.78 19.05 20.57
N VAL A 607 40.10 17.90 21.15
CA VAL A 607 39.77 17.66 22.56
C VAL A 607 40.65 18.49 23.50
N ALA A 608 41.91 18.82 23.12
CA ALA A 608 42.75 19.77 23.86
C ALA A 608 42.14 21.18 23.84
N TRP A 609 41.65 21.61 22.70
CA TRP A 609 40.94 22.87 22.53
C TRP A 609 39.66 22.89 23.39
N LEU A 610 38.84 21.83 23.38
CA LEU A 610 37.64 21.72 24.23
C LEU A 610 37.98 21.83 25.72
N ARG A 611 39.08 21.22 26.18
CA ARG A 611 39.57 21.38 27.57
C ARG A 611 39.86 22.86 27.88
N HIS A 612 40.55 23.51 26.98
CA HIS A 612 40.88 24.92 27.14
C HIS A 612 39.64 25.82 27.18
N GLN A 613 38.67 25.60 26.28
CA GLN A 613 37.44 26.40 26.21
C GLN A 613 36.50 26.21 27.41
N THR A 614 36.50 25.00 28.00
CA THR A 614 35.49 24.63 28.99
C THR A 614 36.06 24.46 30.42
N GLY A 615 37.38 24.31 30.56
CA GLY A 615 38.00 23.91 31.81
C GLY A 615 37.68 22.48 32.24
N ARG A 616 37.04 21.69 31.42
CA ARG A 616 36.56 20.33 31.72
C ARG A 616 37.47 19.27 31.06
N PRO A 617 37.62 18.06 31.65
CA PRO A 617 38.57 17.04 31.18
C PRO A 617 38.03 16.22 29.98
N TYR A 618 37.63 16.87 28.91
CA TYR A 618 37.23 16.19 27.66
C TYR A 618 38.38 15.33 27.12
N ARG A 619 38.06 14.17 26.59
CA ARG A 619 38.98 13.29 25.89
C ARG A 619 38.30 12.50 24.79
N LEU A 620 39.08 11.83 23.95
CA LEU A 620 38.57 10.81 23.04
C LEU A 620 38.18 9.56 23.85
N PRO A 621 37.18 8.80 23.38
CA PRO A 621 36.79 7.54 23.98
C PRO A 621 37.90 6.47 23.82
N THR A 622 37.90 5.46 24.67
CA THR A 622 38.68 4.26 24.45
C THR A 622 37.90 3.30 23.55
N VAL A 623 38.62 2.35 22.91
CA VAL A 623 37.99 1.29 22.13
C VAL A 623 36.94 0.54 22.96
N ALA A 624 37.28 0.17 24.22
CA ALA A 624 36.36 -0.54 25.12
C ALA A 624 35.10 0.29 25.48
N GLU A 625 35.23 1.62 25.55
CA GLU A 625 34.05 2.50 25.76
C GLU A 625 33.15 2.54 24.53
N LEU A 626 33.73 2.69 23.33
CA LEU A 626 32.94 2.66 22.08
C LEU A 626 32.31 1.30 21.83
N GLU A 627 32.99 0.22 22.19
CA GLU A 627 32.44 -1.14 22.06
C GLU A 627 31.17 -1.34 22.93
N LYS A 628 31.19 -0.82 24.17
CA LYS A 628 30.01 -0.80 25.05
C LYS A 628 28.88 0.09 24.51
N LEU A 629 29.24 1.22 23.90
CA LEU A 629 28.26 2.11 23.24
C LEU A 629 27.62 1.43 22.03
N ARG A 630 28.43 0.77 21.21
CA ARG A 630 27.98 0.06 20.02
C ARG A 630 26.98 -1.06 20.32
N GLN A 631 27.07 -1.71 21.47
CA GLN A 631 26.07 -2.69 21.90
C GLN A 631 24.68 -2.10 22.08
N LYS A 632 24.56 -0.76 22.15
CA LYS A 632 23.33 0.01 22.21
C LYS A 632 22.92 0.61 20.85
N ALA A 633 23.66 0.30 19.78
CA ALA A 633 23.36 0.78 18.44
C ALA A 633 22.03 0.20 17.93
N GLY A 634 21.31 0.98 17.13
CA GLY A 634 20.07 0.57 16.49
C GLY A 634 20.31 -0.40 15.34
N ALA A 635 19.26 -1.10 14.92
CA ALA A 635 19.32 -2.05 13.79
C ALA A 635 19.46 -1.36 12.41
N SER A 636 19.37 -0.03 12.35
CA SER A 636 19.32 0.74 11.10
C SER A 636 20.24 1.96 11.10
N GLU A 637 21.50 1.75 11.49
CA GLU A 637 22.55 2.76 11.40
C GLU A 637 22.90 3.10 9.93
N ASN A 638 23.53 4.27 9.70
CA ASN A 638 23.97 4.69 8.37
C ASN A 638 25.25 3.96 7.97
N THR A 639 25.09 2.81 7.31
CA THR A 639 26.15 1.94 6.81
C THR A 639 25.97 1.63 5.34
N LEU A 640 26.92 0.99 4.69
CA LEU A 640 26.77 0.57 3.31
C LEU A 640 25.55 -0.36 3.10
N ALA A 641 25.29 -1.26 4.06
CA ALA A 641 24.10 -2.12 4.01
C ALA A 641 22.78 -1.32 4.03
N TYR A 642 22.76 -0.16 4.69
CA TYR A 642 21.61 0.74 4.65
C TYR A 642 21.38 1.31 3.24
N TRP A 643 22.44 1.73 2.55
CA TRP A 643 22.35 2.31 1.21
C TRP A 643 21.97 1.28 0.15
N LEU A 644 22.50 0.07 0.27
CA LEU A 644 22.19 -1.04 -0.63
C LEU A 644 20.82 -1.66 -0.34
N GLY A 645 20.29 -1.52 0.88
CA GLY A 645 19.07 -2.18 1.30
C GLY A 645 19.25 -3.66 1.70
N TYR A 646 20.49 -4.17 1.64
CA TYR A 646 20.87 -5.52 2.04
C TYR A 646 22.36 -5.53 2.50
N THR A 647 22.78 -6.58 3.19
CA THR A 647 24.19 -6.75 3.58
C THR A 647 24.96 -7.39 2.43
N PRO A 648 25.89 -6.68 1.76
CA PRO A 648 26.67 -7.23 0.66
C PRO A 648 27.61 -8.34 1.15
N ASN A 649 27.84 -9.33 0.29
CA ASN A 649 28.84 -10.36 0.57
C ASN A 649 30.28 -9.80 0.39
N PRO A 650 31.32 -10.49 0.89
CA PRO A 650 32.70 -10.01 0.81
C PRO A 650 33.25 -9.78 -0.60
N ASP A 651 32.76 -10.53 -1.59
CA ASP A 651 33.20 -10.37 -2.98
C ASP A 651 32.57 -9.16 -3.62
N GLU A 652 31.27 -8.97 -3.44
CA GLU A 652 30.54 -7.80 -3.88
C GLU A 652 31.07 -6.52 -3.23
N ARG A 653 31.41 -6.58 -1.93
CA ARG A 653 32.04 -5.46 -1.24
C ARG A 653 33.35 -5.03 -1.92
N ARG A 654 34.22 -5.98 -2.30
CA ARG A 654 35.47 -5.66 -2.99
C ARG A 654 35.25 -4.98 -4.34
N GLN A 655 34.23 -5.40 -5.08
CA GLN A 655 33.86 -4.76 -6.34
C GLN A 655 33.30 -3.34 -6.13
N LEU A 656 32.66 -3.08 -5.00
CA LEU A 656 32.15 -1.75 -4.65
C LEU A 656 33.22 -0.82 -4.10
N GLU A 657 34.35 -1.32 -3.57
CA GLU A 657 35.41 -0.50 -2.97
C GLU A 657 35.98 0.51 -3.98
N ASP A 658 36.20 0.12 -5.23
CA ASP A 658 36.68 1.01 -6.29
C ASP A 658 35.64 2.09 -6.63
N VAL A 659 34.36 1.72 -6.66
CA VAL A 659 33.26 2.66 -6.94
C VAL A 659 33.08 3.63 -5.77
N LEU A 660 33.19 3.13 -4.52
CA LEU A 660 33.03 3.96 -3.32
C LEU A 660 34.17 4.96 -3.12
N ALA A 661 35.34 4.70 -3.68
CA ALA A 661 36.47 5.64 -3.64
C ALA A 661 36.19 6.96 -4.39
N ASP A 662 35.29 6.94 -5.36
CA ASP A 662 34.92 8.11 -6.15
C ASP A 662 33.78 8.95 -5.50
N PHE A 663 33.11 8.41 -4.47
CA PHE A 663 32.02 9.11 -3.77
C PHE A 663 32.58 10.13 -2.76
N ARG A 664 32.03 11.34 -2.79
CA ARG A 664 32.31 12.33 -1.76
C ARG A 664 31.57 11.99 -0.48
N PRO A 665 32.15 12.23 0.70
CA PRO A 665 31.46 11.99 1.97
C PRO A 665 30.07 12.63 2.06
N ASP A 666 29.88 13.81 1.46
CA ASP A 666 28.61 14.55 1.47
C ASP A 666 27.44 13.82 0.79
N GLU A 667 27.74 12.83 -0.06
CA GLU A 667 26.73 12.06 -0.77
C GLU A 667 26.17 10.91 0.07
N LEU A 668 26.94 10.39 1.01
CA LEU A 668 26.59 9.21 1.82
C LEU A 668 26.44 9.50 3.31
N LEU A 669 27.05 10.57 3.83
CA LEU A 669 26.84 10.99 5.22
C LEU A 669 25.45 11.56 5.45
N LEU A 670 24.87 11.33 6.61
CA LEU A 670 23.61 11.88 7.05
C LEU A 670 23.83 12.90 8.18
N PRO A 671 22.95 13.90 8.36
CA PRO A 671 22.96 14.71 9.55
C PRO A 671 22.94 13.82 10.81
N VAL A 672 23.71 14.16 11.84
CA VAL A 672 23.71 13.39 13.08
C VAL A 672 22.31 13.30 13.68
N GLY A 673 21.95 12.16 14.24
CA GLY A 673 20.61 11.92 14.78
C GLY A 673 19.52 11.68 13.73
N SER A 674 19.87 11.49 12.46
CA SER A 674 18.91 11.15 11.39
C SER A 674 18.32 9.74 11.53
N ARG A 675 18.97 8.88 12.30
CA ARG A 675 18.51 7.51 12.54
C ARG A 675 17.94 7.39 13.96
N PRO A 676 16.95 6.51 14.19
CA PRO A 676 16.42 6.29 15.54
C PRO A 676 17.53 5.83 16.49
N PRO A 677 17.60 6.35 17.73
CA PRO A 677 18.58 5.92 18.69
C PRO A 677 18.32 4.46 19.12
N GLY A 678 19.38 3.66 19.24
CA GLY A 678 19.27 2.25 19.58
C GLY A 678 18.69 1.97 20.97
N ASN A 679 18.79 2.94 21.89
CA ASN A 679 18.24 2.88 23.23
C ASN A 679 16.89 3.61 23.37
N ALA A 680 16.13 3.72 22.32
CA ALA A 680 14.83 4.43 22.31
C ALA A 680 13.80 3.78 23.26
N GLU A 681 13.89 2.49 23.48
CA GLU A 681 12.95 1.72 24.31
C GLU A 681 13.15 1.93 25.83
N ASP A 682 14.33 2.34 26.27
CA ASP A 682 14.61 2.66 27.68
C ASP A 682 14.20 4.11 27.99
N PRO A 683 13.12 4.36 28.75
CA PRO A 683 12.62 5.70 29.00
C PRO A 683 13.56 6.56 29.84
N ASP A 684 14.42 5.95 30.63
CA ASP A 684 15.31 6.63 31.59
C ASP A 684 16.72 6.84 31.01
N ALA A 685 17.10 6.12 29.96
CA ALA A 685 18.40 6.29 29.34
C ALA A 685 18.47 7.54 28.46
N PRO A 686 19.59 8.27 28.42
CA PRO A 686 19.77 9.37 27.48
C PRO A 686 19.75 8.85 26.04
N LEU A 687 19.06 9.57 25.13
CA LEU A 687 19.10 9.24 23.71
C LEU A 687 20.52 9.43 23.17
N LEU A 688 21.07 8.39 22.57
CA LEU A 688 22.36 8.35 21.90
C LEU A 688 22.17 7.93 20.44
N TYR A 689 22.87 8.56 19.54
CA TYR A 689 22.68 8.41 18.10
C TYR A 689 23.98 8.06 17.39
N ASP A 690 23.87 7.48 16.20
CA ASP A 690 24.98 7.21 15.29
C ASP A 690 26.12 6.45 15.99
N LEU A 691 25.79 5.31 16.65
CA LEU A 691 26.73 4.56 17.49
C LEU A 691 27.53 3.50 16.72
N ASP A 692 27.12 3.13 15.53
CA ASP A 692 27.79 2.12 14.68
C ASP A 692 27.51 2.40 13.18
N GLY A 693 27.67 3.65 12.76
CA GLY A 693 27.46 4.07 11.38
C GLY A 693 27.80 5.54 11.18
N ASN A 694 27.49 6.08 10.02
CA ASN A 694 27.77 7.44 9.60
C ASN A 694 29.27 7.70 9.43
N VAL A 695 30.03 7.98 10.48
CA VAL A 695 31.50 7.98 10.47
C VAL A 695 32.08 7.00 11.48
N ALA A 696 33.23 6.41 11.16
CA ALA A 696 34.03 5.72 12.16
C ALA A 696 34.70 6.75 13.09
N GLU A 697 34.85 6.42 14.34
CA GLU A 697 35.30 7.38 15.37
C GLU A 697 36.74 7.11 15.84
N TRP A 698 37.54 8.17 16.02
CA TRP A 698 38.84 8.02 16.64
C TRP A 698 38.72 7.57 18.09
N ALA A 699 39.38 6.43 18.42
CA ALA A 699 39.43 5.85 19.75
C ALA A 699 40.86 5.56 20.21
N VAL A 700 41.05 5.58 21.54
CA VAL A 700 42.34 5.21 22.15
C VAL A 700 42.39 3.70 22.34
N GLY A 701 43.36 3.03 21.69
CA GLY A 701 43.61 1.62 21.84
C GLY A 701 44.25 1.27 23.20
N GLU A 702 44.39 -0.02 23.49
CA GLU A 702 45.06 -0.52 24.72
C GLU A 702 46.54 -0.10 24.81
N ASP A 703 47.18 0.06 23.65
CA ASP A 703 48.56 0.54 23.53
C ASP A 703 48.71 2.08 23.63
N GLY A 704 47.56 2.79 23.88
CA GLY A 704 47.55 4.26 23.96
C GLY A 704 47.56 4.96 22.60
N ARG A 705 47.63 4.25 21.47
CA ARG A 705 47.57 4.83 20.14
C ARG A 705 46.13 5.08 19.71
N LEU A 706 45.96 6.08 18.83
CA LEU A 706 44.66 6.32 18.21
C LEU A 706 44.47 5.38 17.03
N GLN A 707 43.29 4.81 16.96
CA GLN A 707 42.85 4.00 15.85
C GLN A 707 41.37 4.32 15.51
N PRO A 708 40.94 4.22 14.23
CA PRO A 708 39.53 4.31 13.90
C PRO A 708 38.78 3.10 14.49
N PHE A 709 37.59 3.34 14.97
CA PHE A 709 36.71 2.29 15.52
C PHE A 709 35.25 2.49 15.04
N GLY A 710 34.54 1.37 14.82
CA GLY A 710 33.16 1.37 14.40
C GLY A 710 32.97 1.34 12.88
N ALA A 711 31.71 1.27 12.49
CA ALA A 711 31.31 1.32 11.09
C ALA A 711 31.18 2.78 10.60
N SER A 712 31.12 2.95 9.29
CA SER A 712 30.82 4.22 8.62
C SER A 712 29.79 4.00 7.52
N ALA A 713 29.37 5.06 6.86
CA ALA A 713 28.42 5.01 5.75
C ALA A 713 28.85 4.08 4.59
N VAL A 714 30.14 3.83 4.46
CA VAL A 714 30.72 2.98 3.39
C VAL A 714 31.31 1.66 3.88
N THR A 715 31.19 1.35 5.16
CA THR A 715 31.74 0.10 5.73
C THR A 715 30.65 -0.94 5.89
N VAL A 716 31.07 -2.22 5.85
CA VAL A 716 30.21 -3.38 6.04
C VAL A 716 30.71 -4.19 7.22
N ARG A 717 29.78 -4.70 8.01
CA ARG A 717 30.09 -5.71 9.04
C ARG A 717 29.90 -7.11 8.44
N ASP A 718 30.91 -7.94 8.49
CA ASP A 718 30.77 -9.34 8.13
C ASP A 718 29.79 -10.03 9.11
N PRO A 719 28.71 -10.63 8.63
CA PRO A 719 27.71 -11.24 9.50
C PRO A 719 28.25 -12.49 10.24
N ARG A 720 29.34 -13.11 9.75
CA ARG A 720 29.94 -14.33 10.32
C ARG A 720 31.02 -13.98 11.33
N THR A 721 32.04 -13.18 10.94
CA THR A 721 33.16 -12.81 11.78
C THR A 721 32.90 -11.63 12.71
N LYS A 722 31.83 -10.84 12.41
CA LYS A 722 31.50 -9.56 13.05
C LYS A 722 32.55 -8.46 12.83
N GLU A 723 33.57 -8.72 12.02
CA GLU A 723 34.56 -7.73 11.66
C GLU A 723 33.96 -6.62 10.77
N VAL A 724 34.44 -5.40 10.96
CA VAL A 724 34.09 -4.23 10.18
C VAL A 724 35.24 -3.92 9.25
N SER A 725 34.93 -3.63 7.97
CA SER A 725 35.94 -3.21 7.02
C SER A 725 36.62 -1.91 7.47
N ALA A 726 37.92 -1.74 7.13
CA ALA A 726 38.62 -0.51 7.44
C ALA A 726 37.93 0.71 6.78
N PRO A 727 37.58 1.76 7.54
CA PRO A 727 36.95 2.93 7.00
C PRO A 727 37.93 3.73 6.16
N PRO A 728 37.55 4.24 4.96
CA PRO A 728 38.39 5.20 4.25
C PRO A 728 38.64 6.46 5.09
N PRO A 729 39.80 7.12 4.97
CA PRO A 729 40.12 8.31 5.77
C PRO A 729 39.06 9.41 5.71
N ALA A 730 38.41 9.60 4.57
CA ALA A 730 37.36 10.60 4.39
C ALA A 730 36.10 10.34 5.25
N PHE A 731 35.89 9.12 5.75
CA PHE A 731 34.77 8.72 6.59
C PHE A 731 35.16 8.46 8.04
N ILE A 732 36.25 9.08 8.50
CA ILE A 732 36.66 9.04 9.90
C ILE A 732 36.36 10.36 10.57
N GLY A 733 35.61 10.35 11.65
CA GLY A 733 35.24 11.49 12.48
C GLY A 733 35.64 11.25 13.93
N LEU A 734 34.92 11.86 14.88
CA LEU A 734 35.18 11.70 16.30
C LEU A 734 33.93 11.94 17.15
N ARG A 735 33.89 11.26 18.31
CA ARG A 735 32.98 11.55 19.41
C ARG A 735 33.80 11.91 20.65
N VAL A 736 33.24 12.71 21.52
CA VAL A 736 33.95 13.12 22.77
C VAL A 736 33.33 12.44 23.96
N VAL A 737 34.15 12.20 24.97
CA VAL A 737 33.73 11.76 26.29
C VAL A 737 34.22 12.72 27.35
N LEU A 738 33.50 12.78 28.46
CA LEU A 738 33.84 13.62 29.62
C LEU A 738 33.76 12.78 30.88
N PRO A 739 34.92 12.42 31.48
CA PRO A 739 34.97 11.76 32.78
C PRO A 739 34.35 12.64 33.85
N ARG A 740 33.62 12.04 34.77
CA ARG A 740 33.14 12.71 35.98
C ARG A 740 34.28 12.69 37.02
N ARG A 741 34.56 13.87 37.61
CA ARG A 741 35.48 13.96 38.74
C ARG A 741 34.90 13.34 40.01
#